data_c17f8aa7ea64130ae8c3639bb4fe6176
#
_entry.id   c17f8aa7ea64130ae8c3639bb4fe6176
#
_cell.length_a   1.000
_cell.length_b   1.000
_cell.length_c   1.000
_cell.angle_alpha   90.00
_cell.angle_beta   90.00
_cell.angle_gamma   90.00
#
_symmetry.space_group_name_H-M   'P 1'
#
loop_
_entity.id
_entity.type
_entity.pdbx_description
1 polymer ?
#
loop_
_entity_poly.entity_id
_entity_poly.type
_entity_poly.pdbx_seq_one_letter_code
_entity_poly.pdbx_strand_id
1 'polypeptide(L)'
;MMSGNTEPVNDGGTTSPSAGGSAAQYEMKISMSVLEALGINLYSNAAAVVSELIANSYDADANIVEIVWRSKQGAGSPTVDIIDDGRGMTKEDLAKKFLTVGYSKRSTEGGSSPKYHRPFMGRKGIGKLSVFSIANTVEVHSASGSERNAFRINVDDLKREINREKNYNPQPIDVDPNVGAHGTLIRLTDLRRRRIDIALNALRKRVARRFDVLTLMPPPTGSHGSTLEAIRNEVHALKTDGTNDLSSRFYVVLNGEPITFEDRVELKKLEYVWEFGAKELPDRAFSAGVVRTVIPGDLPGSSKWQLRGWFGTAAKPDQLVEDNEAGSLKNIMVLSRGRPIQEGILDRLDFSRLFVSYTTGQIRADFLDADDEDDIATSDRQRLMEDDPRVVALREFLRSALLKASEEWSDWRPQKKAKEVLAGNEPIRRWIDSLPSYQQKSATKLMGTIETLSIPESTNATDDKRRLFQSGIIAFERIGLREEVDRLDQLSTMETEDILHVLATLDSYESAMYMDLIRARIETIKSFEDDVAENVLEKVLQENLHSNLWLLDPAWDRISQDVQMEQKVYDLAAEFGAARPDEDALKRIDLRYCNVQNRHVIIELKRPGVKPDIDALYDQGLTYVKALTNILEETGRKDEPYEVIFVVGNKPTAKKTPPGKHADDYSRERVAELNGRVFRYGELIHRARAQYSEYIEENKNLTRVSEVLDALQESM
;
A
#
# COMPACT_ATOMS: atom_id res chain seq x y z
N MET A 1 -11.32 -30.08 83.03
CA MET A 1 -10.60 -30.63 84.17
C MET A 1 -9.15 -30.29 84.05
N MET A 2 -8.71 -29.47 84.96
CA MET A 2 -7.39 -29.45 85.67
C MET A 2 -6.15 -29.35 84.73
N SER A 3 -5.51 -28.26 84.70
CA SER A 3 -4.64 -27.60 85.70
C SER A 3 -3.20 -28.10 85.63
N GLY A 4 -2.28 -27.21 85.63
CA GLY A 4 -0.98 -27.32 86.26
C GLY A 4 0.14 -26.56 85.61
N ASN A 5 0.36 -25.34 86.17
CA ASN A 5 1.58 -24.56 86.23
C ASN A 5 2.88 -25.35 86.30
N THR A 6 3.96 -24.84 85.72
CA THR A 6 5.04 -24.13 86.45
C THR A 6 6.18 -23.73 85.52
N GLU A 7 6.57 -22.49 85.59
CA GLU A 7 7.92 -21.93 85.32
C GLU A 7 8.85 -22.32 86.54
N PRO A 8 10.19 -22.00 86.56
CA PRO A 8 11.07 -21.30 85.60
C PRO A 8 12.52 -21.89 85.48
N VAL A 9 13.41 -21.12 84.91
CA VAL A 9 14.88 -20.91 85.15
C VAL A 9 15.81 -21.11 83.92
N ASN A 10 16.17 -20.03 83.34
CA ASN A 10 17.48 -19.43 83.01
C ASN A 10 18.70 -20.31 82.82
N ASP A 11 19.39 -20.22 81.76
CA ASP A 11 20.73 -19.68 81.54
C ASP A 11 21.42 -20.32 80.31
N GLY A 12 22.17 -19.51 79.55
CA GLY A 12 23.18 -20.05 78.64
C GLY A 12 23.18 -19.48 77.24
N GLY A 13 23.81 -18.35 77.09
CA GLY A 13 24.03 -17.71 75.79
C GLY A 13 24.86 -18.56 74.86
N THR A 14 24.43 -18.52 73.55
CA THR A 14 25.29 -18.73 72.40
C THR A 14 24.80 -17.84 71.27
N THR A 15 25.64 -16.92 70.93
CA THR A 15 25.52 -16.05 69.78
C THR A 15 25.49 -16.85 68.50
N SER A 16 24.36 -16.81 67.74
CA SER A 16 24.27 -17.25 66.38
C SER A 16 24.32 -16.01 65.47
N PRO A 17 25.07 -16.03 64.36
CA PRO A 17 25.16 -14.88 63.47
C PRO A 17 23.86 -14.73 62.67
N SER A 18 23.28 -13.55 62.74
CA SER A 18 22.14 -13.12 61.94
C SER A 18 22.54 -13.15 60.44
N ALA A 19 22.11 -14.15 59.75
CA ALA A 19 22.05 -14.14 58.28
C ALA A 19 20.88 -13.26 57.82
N GLY A 20 21.10 -11.96 57.83
CA GLY A 20 20.29 -10.97 57.14
C GLY A 20 20.57 -11.06 55.64
N GLY A 21 20.07 -12.08 54.96
CA GLY A 21 19.98 -12.13 53.52
C GLY A 21 18.89 -11.15 53.08
N SER A 22 19.28 -9.92 52.75
CA SER A 22 18.44 -9.01 51.94
C SER A 22 18.12 -9.78 50.67
N ALA A 23 16.85 -10.18 50.50
CA ALA A 23 16.35 -10.64 49.22
C ALA A 23 16.68 -9.52 48.19
N ALA A 24 17.56 -9.82 47.24
CA ALA A 24 17.89 -8.92 46.17
C ALA A 24 16.58 -8.62 45.45
N GLN A 25 16.01 -7.45 45.69
CA GLN A 25 14.89 -6.93 44.94
C GLN A 25 15.39 -6.72 43.52
N TYR A 26 14.93 -7.53 42.55
CA TYR A 26 15.23 -7.32 41.16
C TYR A 26 14.54 -6.01 40.73
N GLU A 27 15.30 -4.97 40.49
CA GLU A 27 14.82 -3.65 40.02
C GLU A 27 15.12 -3.55 38.53
N MET A 28 14.07 -3.38 37.69
CA MET A 28 14.25 -3.10 36.27
C MET A 28 14.53 -1.60 36.09
N LYS A 29 15.74 -1.26 35.63
CA LYS A 29 16.12 0.09 35.27
C LYS A 29 15.98 0.28 33.77
N ILE A 30 15.15 1.24 33.36
CA ILE A 30 15.02 1.63 31.94
C ILE A 30 16.06 2.71 31.66
N SER A 31 17.05 2.37 30.85
CA SER A 31 18.08 3.33 30.42
C SER A 31 17.48 4.43 29.53
N MET A 32 17.97 5.64 29.69
CA MET A 32 17.63 6.76 28.80
C MET A 32 18.06 6.51 27.35
N SER A 33 18.93 5.52 27.05
CA SER A 33 19.26 5.08 25.69
C SER A 33 18.03 4.55 24.90
N VAL A 34 16.97 4.14 25.59
CA VAL A 34 15.66 3.83 24.98
C VAL A 34 15.07 5.03 24.24
N LEU A 35 15.36 6.27 24.69
CA LEU A 35 14.97 7.50 23.98
C LEU A 35 15.64 7.64 22.59
N GLU A 36 16.86 7.15 22.44
CA GLU A 36 17.56 7.18 21.15
C GLU A 36 16.91 6.20 20.16
N ALA A 37 16.56 5.01 20.63
CA ALA A 37 15.89 4.00 19.83
C ALA A 37 14.43 4.40 19.49
N LEU A 38 13.69 4.97 20.44
CA LEU A 38 12.27 5.31 20.28
C LEU A 38 12.03 6.72 19.71
N GLY A 39 12.99 7.66 19.77
CA GLY A 39 12.82 9.04 19.32
C GLY A 39 13.49 9.33 17.99
N ILE A 40 14.79 9.10 17.91
CA ILE A 40 15.61 9.61 16.79
C ILE A 40 15.43 8.75 15.52
N ASN A 41 15.15 7.47 15.66
CA ASN A 41 15.01 6.53 14.55
C ASN A 41 13.55 6.10 14.26
N LEU A 42 12.57 6.66 14.99
CA LEU A 42 11.18 6.23 14.92
C LEU A 42 10.52 6.56 13.57
N TYR A 43 10.85 7.71 12.97
CA TYR A 43 10.23 8.15 11.72
C TYR A 43 11.27 8.48 10.65
N SER A 44 11.01 8.01 9.44
CA SER A 44 11.92 8.18 8.30
C SER A 44 11.70 9.49 7.53
N ASN A 45 10.55 10.17 7.71
CA ASN A 45 10.22 11.37 6.93
C ASN A 45 9.54 12.47 7.77
N ALA A 46 9.69 13.72 7.30
CA ALA A 46 9.16 14.91 7.96
C ALA A 46 7.61 14.95 8.02
N ALA A 47 6.93 14.40 7.02
CA ALA A 47 5.46 14.41 7.00
C ALA A 47 4.87 13.55 8.12
N ALA A 48 5.52 12.44 8.47
CA ALA A 48 5.09 11.60 9.59
C ALA A 48 5.25 12.34 10.93
N VAL A 49 6.36 13.08 11.12
CA VAL A 49 6.58 13.90 12.32
C VAL A 49 5.55 15.02 12.43
N VAL A 50 5.31 15.75 11.34
CA VAL A 50 4.28 16.81 11.30
C VAL A 50 2.90 16.22 11.60
N SER A 51 2.59 15.02 11.08
CA SER A 51 1.33 14.33 11.38
C SER A 51 1.16 14.01 12.87
N GLU A 52 2.23 13.61 13.57
CA GLU A 52 2.16 13.39 15.02
C GLU A 52 1.89 14.68 15.79
N LEU A 53 2.46 15.81 15.35
CA LEU A 53 2.19 17.09 15.98
C LEU A 53 0.76 17.58 15.71
N ILE A 54 0.25 17.41 14.50
CA ILE A 54 -1.16 17.68 14.16
C ILE A 54 -2.11 16.84 15.03
N ALA A 55 -1.80 15.54 15.21
CA ALA A 55 -2.61 14.66 16.06
C ALA A 55 -2.59 15.11 17.54
N ASN A 56 -1.44 15.59 18.04
CA ASN A 56 -1.35 16.13 19.40
C ASN A 56 -2.19 17.42 19.58
N SER A 57 -2.23 18.28 18.56
CA SER A 57 -3.05 19.49 18.56
C SER A 57 -4.54 19.14 18.52
N TYR A 58 -4.94 18.14 17.74
CA TYR A 58 -6.32 17.61 17.76
C TYR A 58 -6.73 17.11 19.14
N ASP A 59 -5.85 16.33 19.79
CA ASP A 59 -6.03 15.81 21.15
C ASP A 59 -6.09 16.93 22.20
N ALA A 60 -5.53 18.10 21.90
CA ALA A 60 -5.54 19.29 22.76
C ALA A 60 -6.78 20.20 22.54
N ASP A 61 -7.81 19.71 21.84
CA ASP A 61 -9.01 20.47 21.49
C ASP A 61 -8.74 21.70 20.60
N ALA A 62 -7.68 21.68 19.79
CA ALA A 62 -7.43 22.75 18.84
C ALA A 62 -8.49 22.78 17.72
N ASN A 63 -8.84 23.96 17.24
CA ASN A 63 -9.62 24.18 16.03
C ASN A 63 -8.74 24.56 14.85
N ILE A 64 -7.59 25.17 15.12
CA ILE A 64 -6.64 25.63 14.11
C ILE A 64 -5.25 25.11 14.47
N VAL A 65 -4.60 24.49 13.49
CA VAL A 65 -3.18 24.12 13.52
C VAL A 65 -2.50 24.82 12.35
N GLU A 66 -1.64 25.79 12.64
CA GLU A 66 -0.87 26.50 11.64
C GLU A 66 0.54 25.91 11.55
N ILE A 67 0.96 25.53 10.36
CA ILE A 67 2.30 25.05 10.03
C ILE A 67 2.98 26.15 9.22
N VAL A 68 4.01 26.77 9.78
CA VAL A 68 4.82 27.77 9.10
C VAL A 68 6.16 27.16 8.75
N TRP A 69 6.28 26.79 7.50
CA TRP A 69 7.50 26.19 6.97
C TRP A 69 8.32 27.23 6.23
N ARG A 70 9.44 27.62 6.82
CA ARG A 70 10.38 28.56 6.24
C ARG A 70 11.56 27.80 5.66
N SER A 71 11.65 27.73 4.33
CA SER A 71 12.83 27.26 3.63
C SER A 71 13.98 28.26 3.79
N LYS A 72 15.21 27.80 3.53
CA LYS A 72 16.40 28.67 3.60
C LYS A 72 16.26 29.87 2.68
N GLN A 73 16.01 31.06 3.23
CA GLN A 73 16.09 32.32 2.52
C GLN A 73 17.32 33.10 3.05
N GLY A 74 18.30 33.32 2.17
CA GLY A 74 19.54 34.04 2.53
C GLY A 74 20.42 33.30 3.55
N ALA A 75 20.87 33.97 4.58
CA ALA A 75 21.75 33.42 5.63
C ALA A 75 20.99 32.64 6.74
N GLY A 76 19.66 32.56 6.70
CA GLY A 76 18.85 31.91 7.73
C GLY A 76 18.83 30.38 7.57
N SER A 77 18.86 29.64 8.69
CA SER A 77 18.59 28.20 8.69
C SER A 77 17.10 27.92 8.48
N PRO A 78 16.72 26.84 7.80
CA PRO A 78 15.32 26.47 7.64
C PRO A 78 14.68 26.18 9.01
N THR A 79 13.41 26.57 9.19
CA THR A 79 12.65 26.39 10.43
C THR A 79 11.24 25.87 10.12
N VAL A 80 10.66 25.13 11.06
CA VAL A 80 9.27 24.71 11.02
C VAL A 80 8.61 25.07 12.35
N ASP A 81 7.59 25.90 12.30
CA ASP A 81 6.77 26.23 13.46
C ASP A 81 5.42 25.53 13.30
N ILE A 82 4.98 24.83 14.33
CA ILE A 82 3.64 24.25 14.44
C ILE A 82 2.94 24.94 15.62
N ILE A 83 1.87 25.68 15.31
CA ILE A 83 1.16 26.52 16.25
C ILE A 83 -0.28 26.03 16.33
N ASP A 84 -0.79 25.75 17.53
CA ASP A 84 -2.18 25.40 17.73
C ASP A 84 -2.89 26.36 18.68
N ASP A 85 -4.22 26.45 18.57
CA ASP A 85 -5.11 27.20 19.45
C ASP A 85 -5.79 26.31 20.50
N GLY A 86 -5.17 25.16 20.82
CA GLY A 86 -5.67 24.20 21.78
C GLY A 86 -5.62 24.70 23.23
N ARG A 87 -5.89 23.82 24.19
CA ARG A 87 -5.95 24.15 25.63
C ARG A 87 -4.61 24.64 26.22
N GLY A 88 -3.50 24.34 25.56
CA GLY A 88 -2.17 24.57 26.09
C GLY A 88 -1.81 23.66 27.25
N MET A 89 -0.68 23.93 27.89
CA MET A 89 -0.13 23.16 29.03
C MET A 89 0.35 24.08 30.13
N THR A 90 0.00 23.75 31.38
CA THR A 90 0.57 24.38 32.56
C THR A 90 2.02 23.92 32.75
N LYS A 91 2.76 24.56 33.66
CA LYS A 91 4.11 24.11 34.03
C LYS A 91 4.12 22.65 34.53
N GLU A 92 3.09 22.29 35.26
CA GLU A 92 2.92 20.92 35.75
C GLU A 92 2.65 19.94 34.63
N ASP A 93 1.78 20.27 33.66
CA ASP A 93 1.50 19.47 32.48
C ASP A 93 2.75 19.27 31.62
N LEU A 94 3.55 20.33 31.43
CA LEU A 94 4.82 20.23 30.71
C LEU A 94 5.77 19.22 31.38
N ALA A 95 5.90 19.30 32.70
CA ALA A 95 6.78 18.40 33.44
C ALA A 95 6.26 16.95 33.49
N LYS A 96 4.98 16.74 33.85
CA LYS A 96 4.41 15.42 34.10
C LYS A 96 3.90 14.71 32.85
N LYS A 97 3.48 15.47 31.82
CA LYS A 97 2.87 14.89 30.61
C LYS A 97 3.78 15.02 29.40
N PHE A 98 4.30 16.23 29.10
CA PHE A 98 5.10 16.44 27.90
C PHE A 98 6.51 15.87 28.04
N LEU A 99 7.22 16.15 29.12
CA LEU A 99 8.58 15.67 29.35
C LEU A 99 8.65 14.21 29.83
N THR A 100 7.53 13.63 30.24
CA THR A 100 7.48 12.21 30.63
C THR A 100 7.29 11.32 29.40
N VAL A 101 8.28 10.50 29.11
CA VAL A 101 8.22 9.50 28.02
C VAL A 101 7.24 8.40 28.37
N GLY A 102 6.39 8.00 27.42
CA GLY A 102 5.40 6.95 27.65
C GLY A 102 4.16 7.39 28.44
N TYR A 103 3.98 8.70 28.69
CA TYR A 103 2.73 9.18 29.31
C TYR A 103 1.54 8.89 28.38
N SER A 104 0.66 8.00 28.82
CA SER A 104 -0.55 7.64 28.09
C SER A 104 -1.73 8.51 28.51
N LYS A 105 -2.16 9.42 27.64
CA LYS A 105 -3.36 10.25 27.86
C LYS A 105 -4.60 9.37 28.09
N ARG A 106 -4.79 8.33 27.28
CA ARG A 106 -5.99 7.49 27.32
C ARG A 106 -6.19 6.77 28.65
N SER A 107 -5.11 6.25 29.22
CA SER A 107 -5.19 5.57 30.52
C SER A 107 -5.32 6.55 31.70
N THR A 108 -4.89 7.80 31.54
CA THR A 108 -4.82 8.77 32.64
C THR A 108 -5.94 9.80 32.58
N GLU A 109 -6.31 10.28 31.39
CA GLU A 109 -7.29 11.35 31.17
C GLU A 109 -8.61 10.85 30.58
N GLY A 110 -8.73 9.54 30.28
CA GLY A 110 -9.87 8.94 29.59
C GLY A 110 -9.68 8.88 28.07
N GLY A 111 -10.66 8.32 27.35
CA GLY A 111 -10.57 8.03 25.92
C GLY A 111 -10.74 9.24 25.00
N SER A 112 -11.10 10.43 25.53
CA SER A 112 -11.46 11.62 24.72
C SER A 112 -11.00 12.92 25.33
N SER A 113 -10.93 13.95 24.50
CA SER A 113 -10.54 15.30 24.91
C SER A 113 -11.60 15.95 25.83
N PRO A 114 -11.20 16.83 26.77
CA PRO A 114 -12.11 17.30 27.81
C PRO A 114 -13.17 18.30 27.33
N LYS A 115 -12.88 19.08 26.26
CA LYS A 115 -13.80 20.14 25.79
C LYS A 115 -14.73 19.67 24.68
N TYR A 116 -14.17 19.06 23.64
CA TYR A 116 -14.92 18.65 22.46
C TYR A 116 -15.24 17.15 22.43
N HIS A 117 -14.83 16.41 23.44
CA HIS A 117 -15.01 14.96 23.54
C HIS A 117 -14.50 14.20 22.29
N ARG A 118 -13.48 14.73 21.65
CA ARG A 118 -12.81 14.10 20.50
C ARG A 118 -12.08 12.85 20.96
N PRO A 119 -12.26 11.70 20.32
CA PRO A 119 -11.47 10.51 20.63
C PRO A 119 -9.99 10.79 20.47
N PHE A 120 -9.18 10.50 21.49
CA PHE A 120 -7.74 10.73 21.42
C PHE A 120 -7.09 9.88 20.33
N MET A 121 -6.35 10.53 19.42
CA MET A 121 -5.52 9.87 18.42
C MET A 121 -4.28 9.25 19.06
N GLY A 122 -3.66 9.92 20.05
CA GLY A 122 -2.48 9.46 20.76
C GLY A 122 -2.77 8.32 21.74
N ARG A 123 -1.96 7.25 21.75
CA ARG A 123 -2.05 6.14 22.72
C ARG A 123 -0.76 5.96 23.52
N LYS A 124 0.38 5.81 22.85
CA LYS A 124 1.65 5.37 23.47
C LYS A 124 2.45 6.48 24.18
N GLY A 125 2.14 7.76 23.96
CA GLY A 125 2.86 8.90 24.55
C GLY A 125 4.31 9.06 24.09
N ILE A 126 4.71 8.44 22.97
CA ILE A 126 6.06 8.52 22.40
C ILE A 126 6.14 9.38 21.14
N GLY A 127 5.01 9.67 20.46
CA GLY A 127 4.98 10.43 19.20
C GLY A 127 5.61 11.82 19.29
N LYS A 128 5.55 12.48 20.46
CA LYS A 128 6.21 13.77 20.72
C LYS A 128 7.74 13.72 20.57
N LEU A 129 8.36 12.55 20.71
CA LEU A 129 9.80 12.37 20.54
C LEU A 129 10.21 12.33 19.06
N SER A 130 9.26 12.14 18.16
CA SER A 130 9.49 12.09 16.71
C SER A 130 10.21 13.34 16.17
N VAL A 131 10.00 14.49 16.79
CA VAL A 131 10.63 15.76 16.40
C VAL A 131 12.17 15.68 16.42
N PHE A 132 12.74 14.84 17.28
CA PHE A 132 14.19 14.64 17.37
C PHE A 132 14.78 13.91 16.16
N SER A 133 13.92 13.29 15.35
CA SER A 133 14.36 12.64 14.10
C SER A 133 14.65 13.63 12.99
N ILE A 134 14.06 14.83 13.01
CA ILE A 134 14.18 15.84 11.94
C ILE A 134 14.84 17.15 12.37
N ALA A 135 14.86 17.46 13.67
CA ALA A 135 15.47 18.69 14.19
C ALA A 135 16.49 18.39 15.30
N ASN A 136 17.55 19.21 15.37
CA ASN A 136 18.53 19.14 16.45
C ASN A 136 18.16 20.06 17.61
N THR A 137 17.38 21.10 17.35
CA THR A 137 16.88 22.03 18.38
C THR A 137 15.36 22.10 18.31
N VAL A 138 14.71 21.88 19.44
CA VAL A 138 13.26 21.92 19.61
C VAL A 138 12.90 22.90 20.71
N GLU A 139 12.09 23.90 20.38
CA GLU A 139 11.51 24.82 21.35
C GLU A 139 10.03 24.51 21.54
N VAL A 140 9.60 24.48 22.78
CA VAL A 140 8.20 24.26 23.14
C VAL A 140 7.74 25.46 23.94
N HIS A 141 6.75 26.18 23.42
CA HIS A 141 6.11 27.31 24.07
C HIS A 141 4.64 26.96 24.28
N SER A 142 4.13 27.15 25.46
CA SER A 142 2.73 26.85 25.77
C SER A 142 2.11 27.86 26.69
N ALA A 143 0.85 28.19 26.44
CA ALA A 143 0.02 29.07 27.26
C ALA A 143 -1.28 28.37 27.64
N SER A 144 -1.60 28.41 28.92
CA SER A 144 -2.86 27.86 29.47
C SER A 144 -3.42 28.85 30.48
N GLY A 145 -4.31 29.74 30.02
CA GLY A 145 -4.82 30.85 30.81
C GLY A 145 -3.73 31.87 31.18
N SER A 146 -3.49 32.05 32.47
CA SER A 146 -2.47 32.93 32.96
C SER A 146 -1.05 32.36 32.96
N GLU A 147 -0.90 31.06 32.83
CA GLU A 147 0.42 30.42 32.81
C GLU A 147 1.01 30.40 31.39
N ARG A 148 2.22 30.90 31.30
CA ARG A 148 3.00 30.92 30.05
C ARG A 148 4.38 30.32 30.31
N ASN A 149 4.71 29.26 29.64
CA ASN A 149 5.94 28.52 29.87
C ASN A 149 6.60 28.13 28.53
N ALA A 150 7.94 28.21 28.48
CA ALA A 150 8.68 27.76 27.33
C ALA A 150 10.03 27.16 27.73
N PHE A 151 10.50 26.21 26.92
CA PHE A 151 11.82 25.64 27.08
C PHE A 151 12.39 25.18 25.72
N ARG A 152 13.69 25.03 25.68
CA ARG A 152 14.45 24.54 24.54
C ARG A 152 15.12 23.21 24.88
N ILE A 153 15.04 22.27 23.98
CA ILE A 153 15.75 21.00 23.99
C ILE A 153 16.77 21.01 22.85
N ASN A 154 18.03 20.75 23.18
CA ASN A 154 19.06 20.45 22.19
C ASN A 154 19.33 18.96 22.19
N VAL A 155 19.24 18.29 21.03
CA VAL A 155 19.36 16.85 20.92
C VAL A 155 20.77 16.35 21.22
N ASP A 156 21.80 17.14 20.86
CA ASP A 156 23.18 16.75 21.13
C ASP A 156 23.51 16.85 22.62
N ASP A 157 22.95 17.83 23.31
CA ASP A 157 23.05 17.97 24.76
C ASP A 157 22.30 16.82 25.46
N LEU A 158 21.09 16.55 25.00
CA LEU A 158 20.28 15.43 25.50
C LEU A 158 21.05 14.09 25.36
N LYS A 159 21.65 13.83 24.21
CA LYS A 159 22.49 12.64 23.98
C LYS A 159 23.70 12.57 24.91
N ARG A 160 24.37 13.69 25.14
CA ARG A 160 25.52 13.75 26.04
C ARG A 160 25.14 13.43 27.48
N GLU A 161 24.01 13.94 27.97
CA GLU A 161 23.55 13.64 29.33
C GLU A 161 23.02 12.20 29.46
N ILE A 162 22.34 11.67 28.45
CA ILE A 162 21.98 10.24 28.37
C ILE A 162 23.22 9.34 28.51
N ASN A 163 24.28 9.63 27.77
CA ASN A 163 25.52 8.84 27.82
C ASN A 163 26.24 8.94 29.18
N ARG A 164 25.92 9.97 29.97
CA ARG A 164 26.44 10.16 31.35
C ARG A 164 25.50 9.58 32.41
N GLU A 165 24.41 8.94 32.01
CA GLU A 165 23.36 8.41 32.92
C GLU A 165 22.75 9.50 33.82
N LYS A 166 22.68 10.75 33.33
CA LYS A 166 22.13 11.89 34.06
C LYS A 166 20.75 12.30 33.52
N ASN A 167 19.97 12.93 34.38
CA ASN A 167 18.72 13.56 33.98
C ASN A 167 19.02 14.81 33.13
N TYR A 168 18.32 14.93 32.00
CA TYR A 168 18.37 16.12 31.16
C TYR A 168 17.34 17.13 31.60
N ASN A 169 17.76 18.38 31.82
CA ASN A 169 16.88 19.50 32.13
C ASN A 169 16.84 20.45 30.94
N PRO A 170 15.69 20.61 30.24
CA PRO A 170 15.55 21.58 29.17
C PRO A 170 15.83 23.00 29.63
N GLN A 171 16.43 23.82 28.76
CA GLN A 171 16.74 25.22 29.06
C GLN A 171 15.45 26.04 29.03
N PRO A 172 15.06 26.73 30.10
CA PRO A 172 13.94 27.68 30.05
C PRO A 172 14.26 28.85 29.10
N ILE A 173 13.25 29.30 28.36
CA ILE A 173 13.32 30.45 27.44
C ILE A 173 12.05 31.30 27.59
N ASP A 174 12.07 32.52 27.04
CA ASP A 174 10.88 33.37 26.99
C ASP A 174 9.83 32.81 26.01
N VAL A 175 8.55 32.94 26.33
CA VAL A 175 7.46 32.46 25.49
C VAL A 175 7.31 33.36 24.28
N ASP A 176 7.25 32.75 23.10
CA ASP A 176 7.02 33.44 21.84
C ASP A 176 5.67 34.20 21.86
N PRO A 177 5.64 35.50 21.44
CA PRO A 177 4.40 36.29 21.44
C PRO A 177 3.31 35.75 20.50
N ASN A 178 3.66 34.91 19.51
CA ASN A 178 2.69 34.27 18.61
C ASN A 178 1.81 33.20 19.29
N VAL A 179 2.17 32.74 20.49
CA VAL A 179 1.29 31.87 21.28
C VAL A 179 0.21 32.75 21.91
N GLY A 180 -1.06 32.45 21.61
CA GLY A 180 -2.22 33.17 22.14
C GLY A 180 -2.38 33.07 23.68
N ALA A 181 -3.59 33.35 24.18
CA ALA A 181 -3.93 33.11 25.60
C ALA A 181 -3.95 31.62 25.95
N HIS A 182 -4.27 30.79 24.96
CA HIS A 182 -4.23 29.31 25.00
C HIS A 182 -3.57 28.79 23.73
N GLY A 183 -2.87 27.68 23.85
CA GLY A 183 -2.29 27.00 22.71
C GLY A 183 -0.83 26.59 22.93
N THR A 184 -0.28 25.95 21.90
CA THR A 184 1.11 25.49 21.91
C THR A 184 1.80 25.86 20.60
N LEU A 185 3.06 26.28 20.68
CA LEU A 185 3.97 26.43 19.56
C LEU A 185 5.13 25.45 19.76
N ILE A 186 5.34 24.59 18.78
CA ILE A 186 6.55 23.76 18.67
C ILE A 186 7.38 24.30 17.51
N ARG A 187 8.56 24.81 17.81
CA ARG A 187 9.52 25.31 16.81
C ARG A 187 10.67 24.34 16.65
N LEU A 188 10.89 23.95 15.40
CA LEU A 188 11.95 23.03 14.97
C LEU A 188 13.01 23.85 14.23
N THR A 189 14.24 23.84 14.74
CA THR A 189 15.38 24.54 14.13
C THR A 189 16.57 23.60 14.03
N ASP A 190 17.59 24.00 13.32
CA ASP A 190 18.75 23.16 13.05
C ASP A 190 18.31 21.81 12.45
N LEU A 191 17.55 21.91 11.35
CA LEU A 191 16.91 20.79 10.70
C LEU A 191 17.94 19.90 9.98
N ARG A 192 17.78 18.57 10.06
CA ARG A 192 18.69 17.57 9.47
C ARG A 192 18.43 17.42 7.96
N ARG A 193 19.34 17.94 7.12
CA ARG A 193 19.21 18.07 5.65
C ARG A 193 18.71 16.85 4.89
N ARG A 194 19.06 15.63 5.30
CA ARG A 194 18.69 14.39 4.58
C ARG A 194 17.21 13.98 4.71
N ARG A 195 16.42 14.67 5.56
CA ARG A 195 15.05 14.29 5.90
C ARG A 195 14.01 15.38 5.61
N ILE A 196 14.43 16.50 5.00
CA ILE A 196 13.62 17.73 4.95
C ILE A 196 13.30 18.20 3.52
N ASP A 197 13.94 17.64 2.50
CA ASP A 197 13.64 17.99 1.10
C ASP A 197 12.26 17.44 0.68
N ILE A 198 11.24 17.89 1.41
CA ILE A 198 9.86 17.70 1.02
C ILE A 198 9.36 18.98 0.38
N ALA A 199 8.91 18.93 -0.87
CA ALA A 199 8.16 20.04 -1.45
C ALA A 199 6.93 20.31 -0.57
N LEU A 200 6.62 21.58 -0.30
CA LEU A 200 5.44 21.95 0.52
C LEU A 200 4.15 21.29 -0.03
N ASN A 201 4.08 21.16 -1.34
CA ASN A 201 2.98 20.51 -2.02
C ASN A 201 2.87 19.02 -1.68
N ALA A 202 4.01 18.32 -1.56
CA ALA A 202 4.04 16.93 -1.11
C ALA A 202 3.60 16.79 0.35
N LEU A 203 4.00 17.72 1.21
CA LEU A 203 3.55 17.74 2.60
C LEU A 203 2.03 17.93 2.68
N ARG A 204 1.48 18.88 1.91
CA ARG A 204 0.05 19.17 1.82
C ARG A 204 -0.75 17.91 1.44
N LYS A 205 -0.39 17.26 0.34
CA LYS A 205 -1.04 16.03 -0.15
C LYS A 205 -0.96 14.89 0.87
N ARG A 206 0.20 14.70 1.50
CA ARG A 206 0.40 13.64 2.51
C ARG A 206 -0.43 13.89 3.77
N VAL A 207 -0.50 15.12 4.26
CA VAL A 207 -1.32 15.48 5.43
C VAL A 207 -2.80 15.31 5.11
N ALA A 208 -3.27 15.80 3.94
CA ALA A 208 -4.66 15.63 3.51
C ALA A 208 -5.09 14.17 3.48
N ARG A 209 -4.19 13.26 3.09
CA ARG A 209 -4.45 11.82 3.03
C ARG A 209 -4.38 11.12 4.38
N ARG A 210 -3.63 11.64 5.34
CA ARG A 210 -3.42 11.00 6.65
C ARG A 210 -4.49 11.33 7.69
N PHE A 211 -5.32 12.35 7.44
CA PHE A 211 -6.34 12.78 8.39
C PHE A 211 -7.71 12.86 7.72
N ASP A 212 -8.66 12.08 8.20
CA ASP A 212 -10.05 12.15 7.75
C ASP A 212 -10.87 13.17 8.54
N VAL A 213 -10.32 13.69 9.66
CA VAL A 213 -10.97 14.67 10.55
C VAL A 213 -10.86 16.13 10.08
N LEU A 214 -10.16 16.37 8.96
CA LEU A 214 -10.03 17.72 8.42
C LEU A 214 -11.41 18.26 8.03
N THR A 215 -11.66 19.53 8.35
CA THR A 215 -12.91 20.19 8.00
C THR A 215 -13.17 20.14 6.49
N LEU A 216 -14.31 19.55 6.09
CA LEU A 216 -14.69 19.40 4.70
C LEU A 216 -15.22 20.67 4.05
N MET A 217 -15.67 21.66 4.86
CA MET A 217 -16.14 22.93 4.34
C MET A 217 -14.96 23.83 4.04
N PRO A 218 -14.92 24.48 2.87
CA PRO A 218 -13.94 25.54 2.63
C PRO A 218 -14.16 26.68 3.60
N PRO A 219 -13.10 27.40 4.01
CA PRO A 219 -13.29 28.62 4.78
C PRO A 219 -14.12 29.64 3.99
N PRO A 220 -14.87 30.53 4.65
CA PRO A 220 -15.71 31.50 3.98
C PRO A 220 -14.85 32.34 3.01
N THR A 221 -15.24 32.31 1.74
CA THR A 221 -14.64 33.12 0.68
C THR A 221 -15.31 34.49 0.72
N GLY A 222 -14.61 35.48 1.18
CA GLY A 222 -15.11 36.87 1.04
C GLY A 222 -14.56 37.76 2.11
N SER A 223 -13.68 38.61 1.71
CA SER A 223 -13.15 39.84 2.21
C SER A 223 -11.62 39.85 2.29
N HIS A 224 -11.05 41.01 2.23
CA HIS A 224 -9.66 41.40 2.04
C HIS A 224 -8.62 40.91 3.07
N GLY A 225 -8.77 39.69 3.60
CA GLY A 225 -7.82 39.07 4.54
C GLY A 225 -7.17 37.79 3.98
N SER A 226 -6.11 37.30 4.59
CA SER A 226 -5.51 36.00 4.28
C SER A 226 -6.50 34.88 4.61
N THR A 227 -6.39 33.73 3.92
CA THR A 227 -7.26 32.57 4.18
C THR A 227 -7.22 32.11 5.64
N LEU A 228 -6.04 32.21 6.29
CA LEU A 228 -5.90 31.95 7.73
C LEU A 228 -6.73 32.91 8.58
N GLU A 229 -6.76 34.20 8.22
CA GLU A 229 -7.55 35.21 8.93
C GLU A 229 -9.06 34.91 8.80
N ALA A 230 -9.51 34.51 7.63
CA ALA A 230 -10.89 34.07 7.41
C ALA A 230 -11.27 32.87 8.31
N ILE A 231 -10.39 31.87 8.42
CA ILE A 231 -10.57 30.72 9.32
C ILE A 231 -10.62 31.17 10.79
N ARG A 232 -9.72 32.05 11.21
CA ARG A 232 -9.70 32.58 12.58
C ARG A 232 -10.99 33.35 12.92
N ASN A 233 -11.49 34.12 11.97
CA ASN A 233 -12.75 34.88 12.12
C ASN A 233 -13.95 33.92 12.20
N GLU A 234 -14.00 32.87 11.37
CA GLU A 234 -15.04 31.83 11.45
C GLU A 234 -15.04 31.14 12.82
N VAL A 235 -13.88 30.64 13.25
CA VAL A 235 -13.74 29.97 14.55
C VAL A 235 -14.10 30.90 15.69
N HIS A 236 -13.72 32.21 15.62
CA HIS A 236 -14.08 33.19 16.61
C HIS A 236 -15.59 33.46 16.66
N ALA A 237 -16.23 33.62 15.50
CA ALA A 237 -17.68 33.78 15.41
C ALA A 237 -18.43 32.63 16.04
N LEU A 238 -18.05 31.37 15.70
CA LEU A 238 -18.65 30.17 16.27
C LEU A 238 -18.42 30.07 17.80
N LYS A 239 -17.27 30.50 18.32
CA LYS A 239 -17.00 30.59 19.77
C LYS A 239 -17.93 31.59 20.46
N THR A 240 -18.27 32.67 19.77
CA THR A 240 -19.10 33.76 20.34
C THR A 240 -20.58 33.40 20.31
N ASP A 241 -21.04 32.73 19.25
CA ASP A 241 -22.46 32.33 19.08
C ASP A 241 -22.85 31.16 19.98
N GLY A 242 -21.91 30.50 20.66
CA GLY A 242 -22.17 29.39 21.56
C GLY A 242 -22.70 28.12 20.85
N THR A 243 -22.60 28.05 19.54
CA THR A 243 -23.01 26.90 18.76
C THR A 243 -22.06 25.72 18.97
N ASN A 244 -22.60 24.52 19.22
CA ASN A 244 -21.84 23.30 19.49
C ASN A 244 -21.07 22.74 18.26
N ASP A 245 -21.04 23.50 17.16
CA ASP A 245 -20.45 23.00 15.89
C ASP A 245 -18.91 23.02 15.87
N LEU A 246 -18.27 23.59 16.88
CA LEU A 246 -16.81 23.66 17.00
C LEU A 246 -16.12 22.29 17.18
N SER A 247 -16.84 21.29 17.69
CA SER A 247 -16.27 19.94 17.87
C SER A 247 -15.87 19.31 16.53
N SER A 248 -16.61 19.63 15.46
CA SER A 248 -16.38 19.15 14.09
C SER A 248 -15.40 20.02 13.29
N ARG A 249 -14.98 21.19 13.84
CA ARG A 249 -14.08 22.12 13.16
C ARG A 249 -12.63 21.85 13.52
N PHE A 250 -11.87 21.40 12.55
CA PHE A 250 -10.43 21.20 12.70
C PHE A 250 -9.72 21.58 11.39
N TYR A 251 -9.05 22.71 11.41
CA TYR A 251 -8.33 23.25 10.27
C TYR A 251 -6.83 23.07 10.43
N VAL A 252 -6.18 22.50 9.42
CA VAL A 252 -4.72 22.49 9.28
C VAL A 252 -4.35 23.48 8.19
N VAL A 253 -3.51 24.44 8.51
CA VAL A 253 -3.12 25.53 7.62
C VAL A 253 -1.62 25.47 7.38
N LEU A 254 -1.19 25.36 6.13
CA LEU A 254 0.21 25.33 5.74
C LEU A 254 0.57 26.63 5.03
N ASN A 255 1.47 27.43 5.64
CA ASN A 255 1.91 28.73 5.14
C ASN A 255 0.73 29.66 4.74
N GLY A 256 -0.30 29.70 5.58
CA GLY A 256 -1.47 30.56 5.38
C GLY A 256 -2.61 29.93 4.56
N GLU A 257 -2.41 28.78 3.93
CA GLU A 257 -3.42 28.10 3.14
C GLU A 257 -3.93 26.82 3.83
N PRO A 258 -5.25 26.58 3.90
CA PRO A 258 -5.82 25.39 4.51
C PRO A 258 -5.50 24.16 3.69
N ILE A 259 -5.29 23.03 4.38
CA ILE A 259 -5.24 21.70 3.79
C ILE A 259 -6.64 21.11 3.87
N THR A 260 -7.17 20.65 2.74
CA THR A 260 -8.54 20.16 2.63
C THR A 260 -8.58 18.79 1.92
N PHE A 261 -9.78 18.23 1.79
CA PHE A 261 -9.96 17.01 0.99
C PHE A 261 -9.64 17.23 -0.52
N GLU A 262 -9.66 18.47 -0.99
CA GLU A 262 -9.30 18.79 -2.39
C GLU A 262 -7.82 18.53 -2.69
N ASP A 263 -6.98 18.52 -1.66
CA ASP A 263 -5.57 18.13 -1.75
C ASP A 263 -5.37 16.61 -1.87
N ARG A 264 -6.45 15.82 -1.78
CA ARG A 264 -6.45 14.37 -2.01
C ARG A 264 -6.54 14.10 -3.51
N VAL A 265 -5.38 14.08 -4.16
CA VAL A 265 -5.28 13.96 -5.62
C VAL A 265 -5.88 12.67 -6.18
N GLU A 266 -5.91 11.60 -5.38
CA GLU A 266 -6.49 10.31 -5.74
C GLU A 266 -7.99 10.39 -6.03
N LEU A 267 -8.74 11.22 -5.31
CA LEU A 267 -10.20 11.30 -5.46
C LEU A 267 -10.63 11.73 -6.88
N LYS A 268 -9.86 12.62 -7.51
CA LYS A 268 -10.15 13.09 -8.88
C LYS A 268 -9.78 12.07 -9.97
N LYS A 269 -9.06 11.01 -9.61
CA LYS A 269 -8.61 9.95 -10.52
C LYS A 269 -9.57 8.75 -10.57
N LEU A 270 -10.57 8.73 -9.65
CA LEU A 270 -11.47 7.58 -9.50
C LEU A 270 -12.57 7.57 -10.55
N GLU A 271 -12.92 6.35 -10.99
CA GLU A 271 -14.06 6.08 -11.85
C GLU A 271 -15.20 5.36 -11.10
N TYR A 272 -14.86 4.50 -10.15
CA TYR A 272 -15.80 3.73 -9.34
C TYR A 272 -15.39 3.82 -7.87
N VAL A 273 -16.37 4.00 -6.99
CA VAL A 273 -16.17 4.13 -5.55
C VAL A 273 -17.21 3.32 -4.80
N TRP A 274 -16.75 2.50 -3.86
CA TRP A 274 -17.58 1.77 -2.89
C TRP A 274 -17.37 2.40 -1.52
N GLU A 275 -18.47 2.80 -0.88
CA GLU A 275 -18.46 3.49 0.40
C GLU A 275 -19.13 2.62 1.46
N PHE A 276 -18.46 2.41 2.58
CA PHE A 276 -18.97 1.61 3.68
C PHE A 276 -19.97 2.37 4.54
N GLY A 277 -21.18 1.83 4.64
CA GLY A 277 -22.27 2.32 5.49
C GLY A 277 -22.97 3.58 4.98
N ALA A 278 -22.25 4.60 4.53
CA ALA A 278 -22.82 5.85 4.02
C ALA A 278 -21.85 6.60 3.12
N LYS A 279 -22.37 7.53 2.30
CA LYS A 279 -21.56 8.50 1.55
C LYS A 279 -21.08 9.58 2.51
N GLU A 280 -19.78 9.63 2.76
CA GLU A 280 -19.19 10.62 3.66
C GLU A 280 -18.58 11.81 2.90
N LEU A 281 -17.99 11.57 1.72
CA LEU A 281 -17.39 12.61 0.91
C LEU A 281 -18.44 13.29 0.00
N PRO A 282 -18.36 14.63 -0.18
CA PRO A 282 -19.25 15.35 -1.09
C PRO A 282 -18.97 14.96 -2.55
N ASP A 283 -19.99 15.04 -3.42
CA ASP A 283 -19.84 14.67 -4.84
C ASP A 283 -18.76 15.50 -5.56
N ARG A 284 -18.58 16.76 -5.16
CA ARG A 284 -17.51 17.62 -5.70
C ARG A 284 -16.08 17.13 -5.43
N ALA A 285 -15.91 16.18 -4.49
CA ALA A 285 -14.60 15.56 -4.23
C ALA A 285 -14.11 14.74 -5.42
N PHE A 286 -15.01 14.25 -6.24
CA PHE A 286 -14.75 13.35 -7.35
C PHE A 286 -14.83 14.07 -8.70
N SER A 287 -14.34 13.43 -9.74
CA SER A 287 -14.56 13.86 -11.12
C SER A 287 -15.99 13.61 -11.58
N ALA A 288 -16.47 14.35 -12.57
CA ALA A 288 -17.79 14.15 -13.15
C ALA A 288 -17.93 12.72 -13.72
N GLY A 289 -19.07 12.08 -13.48
CA GLY A 289 -19.36 10.74 -13.99
C GLY A 289 -18.75 9.59 -13.18
N VAL A 290 -18.26 9.85 -11.98
CA VAL A 290 -17.86 8.80 -11.04
C VAL A 290 -19.10 8.00 -10.59
N VAL A 291 -18.98 6.67 -10.56
CA VAL A 291 -20.03 5.79 -10.06
C VAL A 291 -19.76 5.51 -8.58
N ARG A 292 -20.75 5.80 -7.72
CA ARG A 292 -20.63 5.64 -6.26
C ARG A 292 -21.69 4.67 -5.73
N THR A 293 -21.24 3.63 -5.05
CA THR A 293 -22.10 2.58 -4.46
C THR A 293 -21.88 2.52 -2.96
N VAL A 294 -22.95 2.48 -2.19
CA VAL A 294 -22.91 2.23 -0.74
C VAL A 294 -23.01 0.74 -0.49
N ILE A 295 -22.08 0.23 0.31
CA ILE A 295 -22.04 -1.18 0.71
C ILE A 295 -22.11 -1.30 2.24
N PRO A 296 -22.55 -2.45 2.79
CA PRO A 296 -22.59 -2.65 4.25
C PRO A 296 -21.23 -2.42 4.91
N GLY A 297 -21.24 -1.82 6.09
CA GLY A 297 -20.03 -1.57 6.89
C GLY A 297 -20.01 -2.33 8.21
N ASP A 298 -21.02 -3.15 8.52
CA ASP A 298 -21.09 -3.93 9.75
C ASP A 298 -20.32 -5.25 9.60
N LEU A 299 -19.32 -5.47 10.46
CA LEU A 299 -18.51 -6.69 10.42
C LEU A 299 -19.16 -7.81 11.24
N PRO A 300 -19.00 -9.07 10.83
CA PRO A 300 -19.41 -10.21 11.65
C PRO A 300 -18.58 -10.28 12.95
N GLY A 301 -19.18 -10.79 14.01
CA GLY A 301 -18.50 -11.03 15.30
C GLY A 301 -18.87 -10.05 16.41
N SER A 302 -19.13 -8.80 16.12
CA SER A 302 -19.59 -7.82 17.12
C SER A 302 -20.39 -6.68 16.50
N SER A 303 -21.47 -6.28 17.13
CA SER A 303 -22.24 -5.10 16.75
C SER A 303 -21.48 -3.77 16.92
N LYS A 304 -20.36 -3.80 17.64
CA LYS A 304 -19.47 -2.64 17.79
C LYS A 304 -18.46 -2.50 16.64
N TRP A 305 -18.30 -3.52 15.80
CA TRP A 305 -17.33 -3.53 14.72
C TRP A 305 -17.95 -2.96 13.44
N GLN A 306 -17.69 -1.70 13.20
CA GLN A 306 -18.18 -0.98 12.04
C GLN A 306 -17.02 -0.43 11.23
N LEU A 307 -17.13 -0.58 9.92
CA LEU A 307 -16.25 0.01 8.93
C LEU A 307 -16.94 1.20 8.28
N ARG A 308 -16.21 2.27 8.11
CA ARG A 308 -16.60 3.48 7.40
C ARG A 308 -15.53 3.83 6.37
N GLY A 309 -15.83 4.80 5.52
CA GLY A 309 -14.89 5.25 4.51
C GLY A 309 -15.15 4.58 3.16
N TRP A 310 -14.12 4.48 2.33
CA TRP A 310 -14.29 4.14 0.93
C TRP A 310 -13.06 3.42 0.36
N PHE A 311 -13.27 2.70 -0.73
CA PHE A 311 -12.25 2.34 -1.69
C PHE A 311 -12.79 2.54 -3.10
N GLY A 312 -11.90 2.72 -4.07
CA GLY A 312 -12.30 2.96 -5.44
C GLY A 312 -11.21 2.60 -6.43
N THR A 313 -11.57 2.58 -7.71
CA THR A 313 -10.66 2.26 -8.80
C THR A 313 -10.44 3.46 -9.70
N ALA A 314 -9.17 3.68 -10.09
CA ALA A 314 -8.80 4.64 -11.11
C ALA A 314 -9.02 4.09 -12.52
N ALA A 315 -9.02 4.95 -13.53
CA ALA A 315 -9.15 4.56 -14.94
C ALA A 315 -7.96 3.72 -15.43
N LYS A 316 -6.75 4.05 -14.94
CA LYS A 316 -5.50 3.33 -15.27
C LYS A 316 -4.66 3.13 -14.00
N PRO A 317 -3.91 2.00 -13.90
CA PRO A 317 -3.06 1.73 -12.73
C PRO A 317 -1.93 2.74 -12.54
N ASP A 318 -1.39 3.29 -13.63
CA ASP A 318 -0.33 4.29 -13.63
C ASP A 318 -0.74 5.62 -12.98
N GLN A 319 -2.03 5.93 -12.99
CA GLN A 319 -2.56 7.10 -12.27
C GLN A 319 -2.40 7.00 -10.74
N LEU A 320 -2.24 5.78 -10.22
CA LEU A 320 -2.01 5.50 -8.80
C LEU A 320 -0.54 5.20 -8.48
N VAL A 321 0.31 5.11 -9.50
CA VAL A 321 1.76 5.06 -9.32
C VAL A 321 2.24 6.42 -8.84
N GLU A 322 3.39 6.46 -8.21
CA GLU A 322 3.97 7.63 -7.57
C GLU A 322 3.69 8.96 -8.27
N ASP A 323 2.87 9.77 -7.64
CA ASP A 323 3.10 11.19 -7.67
C ASP A 323 4.36 11.39 -6.81
N ASN A 324 5.48 11.83 -7.41
CA ASN A 324 6.74 12.09 -6.70
C ASN A 324 6.56 12.94 -5.43
N GLU A 325 5.42 13.62 -5.32
CA GLU A 325 5.06 14.46 -4.19
C GLU A 325 4.22 13.73 -3.13
N ALA A 326 3.26 12.88 -3.54
CA ALA A 326 2.32 12.23 -2.59
C ALA A 326 2.77 10.83 -2.14
N GLY A 327 3.71 10.22 -2.85
CA GLY A 327 4.05 8.80 -2.71
C GLY A 327 3.02 7.90 -3.37
N SER A 328 3.17 6.57 -3.25
CA SER A 328 2.24 5.61 -3.84
C SER A 328 0.81 5.86 -3.35
N LEU A 329 -0.12 6.03 -4.30
CA LEU A 329 -1.54 6.16 -4.03
C LEU A 329 -2.26 4.80 -4.03
N LYS A 330 -1.56 3.74 -4.45
CA LYS A 330 -2.08 2.36 -4.43
C LYS A 330 -2.31 1.91 -2.99
N ASN A 331 -3.15 0.92 -2.85
CA ASN A 331 -3.49 0.31 -1.57
C ASN A 331 -4.64 1.01 -0.80
N ILE A 332 -5.16 0.34 0.19
CA ILE A 332 -6.19 0.86 1.09
C ILE A 332 -5.56 1.14 2.44
N MET A 333 -5.64 2.39 2.87
CA MET A 333 -5.17 2.84 4.17
C MET A 333 -6.22 2.57 5.23
N VAL A 334 -5.82 1.97 6.35
CA VAL A 334 -6.69 1.77 7.51
C VAL A 334 -6.46 2.89 8.51
N LEU A 335 -7.51 3.61 8.80
CA LEU A 335 -7.54 4.68 9.80
C LEU A 335 -8.25 4.20 11.06
N SER A 336 -7.84 4.72 12.20
CA SER A 336 -8.59 4.67 13.44
C SER A 336 -8.47 5.99 14.17
N ARG A 337 -9.58 6.45 14.72
CA ARG A 337 -9.68 7.74 15.43
C ARG A 337 -9.11 8.91 14.60
N GLY A 338 -9.36 8.89 13.29
CA GLY A 338 -9.00 9.95 12.37
C GLY A 338 -7.56 9.94 11.85
N ARG A 339 -6.74 8.93 12.16
CA ARG A 339 -5.36 8.80 11.67
C ARG A 339 -4.98 7.37 11.26
N PRO A 340 -3.95 7.19 10.41
CA PRO A 340 -3.53 5.87 9.98
C PRO A 340 -3.03 4.99 11.12
N ILE A 341 -3.43 3.71 11.09
CA ILE A 341 -2.89 2.63 11.90
C ILE A 341 -2.24 1.55 11.06
N GLN A 342 -2.57 1.50 9.75
CA GLN A 342 -1.89 0.68 8.75
C GLN A 342 -1.95 1.39 7.39
N GLU A 343 -0.79 1.59 6.76
CA GLU A 343 -0.70 2.36 5.50
C GLU A 343 -1.18 1.58 4.27
N GLY A 344 -1.19 0.25 4.32
CA GLY A 344 -1.70 -0.60 3.25
C GLY A 344 -2.17 -1.94 3.75
N ILE A 345 -3.39 -2.34 3.37
CA ILE A 345 -3.96 -3.62 3.78
C ILE A 345 -4.10 -4.62 2.62
N LEU A 346 -4.12 -4.16 1.38
CA LEU A 346 -4.34 -5.03 0.21
C LEU A 346 -3.30 -6.14 0.10
N ASP A 347 -2.03 -5.83 0.38
CA ASP A 347 -0.91 -6.79 0.32
C ASP A 347 -1.03 -7.92 1.36
N ARG A 348 -1.96 -7.77 2.32
CA ARG A 348 -2.21 -8.71 3.40
C ARG A 348 -3.49 -9.53 3.22
N LEU A 349 -4.26 -9.28 2.14
CA LEU A 349 -5.56 -9.90 1.94
C LEU A 349 -5.50 -11.20 1.14
N ASP A 350 -4.32 -11.59 0.64
CA ASP A 350 -4.19 -12.74 -0.27
C ASP A 350 -5.22 -12.67 -1.41
N PHE A 351 -5.31 -11.50 -2.04
CA PHE A 351 -6.28 -11.18 -3.07
C PHE A 351 -5.55 -10.72 -4.33
N SER A 352 -5.31 -11.66 -5.23
CA SER A 352 -4.58 -11.41 -6.48
C SER A 352 -5.57 -11.33 -7.66
N ARG A 353 -6.01 -10.12 -7.99
CA ARG A 353 -6.82 -9.80 -9.18
C ARG A 353 -6.33 -8.51 -9.80
N LEU A 354 -6.53 -8.37 -11.11
CA LEU A 354 -6.23 -7.14 -11.86
C LEU A 354 -6.84 -5.90 -11.20
N PHE A 355 -8.04 -6.02 -10.63
CA PHE A 355 -8.75 -5.00 -9.88
C PHE A 355 -7.89 -4.29 -8.81
N VAL A 356 -7.03 -5.04 -8.10
CA VAL A 356 -6.19 -4.52 -7.02
C VAL A 356 -5.22 -3.44 -7.50
N SER A 357 -4.66 -3.59 -8.69
CA SER A 357 -3.72 -2.63 -9.25
C SER A 357 -4.35 -1.27 -9.58
N TYR A 358 -5.66 -1.23 -9.73
CA TYR A 358 -6.44 -0.01 -9.93
C TYR A 358 -6.97 0.58 -8.62
N THR A 359 -6.78 -0.12 -7.48
CA THR A 359 -7.50 0.19 -6.24
C THR A 359 -6.69 1.11 -5.32
N THR A 360 -7.37 2.13 -4.82
CA THR A 360 -6.95 2.98 -3.69
C THR A 360 -8.11 3.16 -2.73
N GLY A 361 -7.82 3.55 -1.49
CA GLY A 361 -8.89 3.80 -0.53
C GLY A 361 -8.43 4.24 0.85
N GLN A 362 -9.41 4.64 1.63
CA GLN A 362 -9.28 4.95 3.06
C GLN A 362 -10.47 4.37 3.79
N ILE A 363 -10.22 3.53 4.77
CA ILE A 363 -11.25 2.95 5.61
C ILE A 363 -10.98 3.28 7.07
N ARG A 364 -12.03 3.54 7.81
CA ARG A 364 -11.99 3.82 9.25
C ARG A 364 -12.53 2.62 10.02
N ALA A 365 -11.71 2.08 10.91
CA ALA A 365 -11.96 0.91 11.73
C ALA A 365 -11.59 1.22 13.18
N ASP A 366 -12.40 2.05 13.86
CA ASP A 366 -12.09 2.54 15.20
C ASP A 366 -12.06 1.43 16.26
N PHE A 367 -12.75 0.32 16.00
CA PHE A 367 -12.74 -0.87 16.86
C PHE A 367 -11.37 -1.55 16.97
N LEU A 368 -10.44 -1.27 16.05
CA LEU A 368 -9.06 -1.79 16.14
C LEU A 368 -8.20 -1.06 17.18
N ASP A 369 -8.62 0.13 17.62
CA ASP A 369 -7.90 0.95 18.61
C ASP A 369 -8.86 1.35 19.74
N ALA A 370 -9.67 0.41 20.24
CA ALA A 370 -10.57 0.61 21.36
C ALA A 370 -9.77 0.79 22.67
N ASP A 371 -10.32 1.57 23.62
CA ASP A 371 -9.62 1.90 24.87
C ASP A 371 -9.60 0.75 25.87
N ASP A 372 -10.59 -0.16 25.76
CA ASP A 372 -10.76 -1.36 26.59
C ASP A 372 -10.05 -2.60 26.04
N GLU A 373 -9.31 -2.45 24.94
CA GLU A 373 -8.62 -3.53 24.26
C GLU A 373 -7.10 -3.28 24.15
N ASP A 374 -6.33 -4.33 23.95
CA ASP A 374 -4.90 -4.24 23.75
C ASP A 374 -4.52 -3.45 22.48
N ASP A 375 -3.38 -2.76 22.55
CA ASP A 375 -2.81 -2.05 21.41
C ASP A 375 -2.18 -3.03 20.41
N ILE A 376 -2.80 -3.19 19.27
CA ILE A 376 -2.36 -4.09 18.20
C ILE A 376 -1.58 -3.40 17.10
N ALA A 377 -1.37 -2.08 17.21
CA ALA A 377 -0.58 -1.33 16.23
C ALA A 377 0.91 -1.30 16.61
N THR A 378 1.80 -1.42 15.64
CA THR A 378 3.23 -1.20 15.82
C THR A 378 3.53 0.22 16.30
N SER A 379 4.73 0.44 16.84
CA SER A 379 5.10 1.75 17.43
C SER A 379 5.11 2.88 16.39
N ASP A 380 5.46 2.58 15.15
CA ASP A 380 5.44 3.48 14.00
C ASP A 380 4.06 3.58 13.32
N ARG A 381 3.07 2.82 13.78
CA ARG A 381 1.71 2.75 13.23
C ARG A 381 1.65 2.42 11.72
N GLN A 382 2.53 1.58 11.27
CA GLN A 382 2.55 1.12 9.89
C GLN A 382 1.93 -0.26 9.71
N ARG A 383 1.82 -1.05 10.81
CA ARG A 383 1.32 -2.44 10.77
C ARG A 383 0.46 -2.76 11.98
N LEU A 384 -0.45 -3.71 11.77
CA LEU A 384 -1.27 -4.34 12.81
C LEU A 384 -0.76 -5.76 13.10
N MET A 385 -1.01 -6.26 14.30
CA MET A 385 -0.78 -7.67 14.65
C MET A 385 -1.76 -8.54 13.86
N GLU A 386 -1.23 -9.42 13.02
CA GLU A 386 -2.02 -10.16 12.02
C GLU A 386 -2.90 -11.27 12.60
N ASP A 387 -2.57 -11.75 13.78
CA ASP A 387 -3.25 -12.83 14.53
C ASP A 387 -4.36 -12.34 15.46
N ASP A 388 -4.52 -11.03 15.63
CA ASP A 388 -5.61 -10.47 16.42
C ASP A 388 -6.97 -10.74 15.78
N PRO A 389 -7.98 -11.23 16.52
CA PRO A 389 -9.30 -11.56 15.99
C PRO A 389 -9.98 -10.40 15.24
N ARG A 390 -9.76 -9.15 15.68
CA ARG A 390 -10.30 -7.95 15.05
C ARG A 390 -9.69 -7.73 13.66
N VAL A 391 -8.38 -8.00 13.53
CA VAL A 391 -7.64 -7.86 12.25
C VAL A 391 -8.04 -8.99 11.29
N VAL A 392 -8.17 -10.21 11.80
CA VAL A 392 -8.65 -11.36 11.02
C VAL A 392 -10.05 -11.06 10.46
N ALA A 393 -10.99 -10.63 11.30
CA ALA A 393 -12.36 -10.28 10.88
C ALA A 393 -12.38 -9.15 9.84
N LEU A 394 -11.56 -8.11 10.02
CA LEU A 394 -11.40 -7.03 9.04
C LEU A 394 -10.92 -7.55 7.70
N ARG A 395 -9.89 -8.40 7.69
CA ARG A 395 -9.31 -8.96 6.45
C ARG A 395 -10.33 -9.81 5.69
N GLU A 396 -11.04 -10.70 6.37
CA GLU A 396 -12.07 -11.53 5.76
C GLU A 396 -13.22 -10.70 5.19
N PHE A 397 -13.68 -9.70 5.94
CA PHE A 397 -14.73 -8.79 5.50
C PHE A 397 -14.31 -7.98 4.27
N LEU A 398 -13.11 -7.38 4.29
CA LEU A 398 -12.58 -6.63 3.16
C LEU A 398 -12.36 -7.51 1.94
N ARG A 399 -11.86 -8.73 2.11
CA ARG A 399 -11.69 -9.69 1.01
C ARG A 399 -13.03 -9.97 0.33
N SER A 400 -14.09 -10.20 1.11
CA SER A 400 -15.44 -10.41 0.59
C SER A 400 -15.99 -9.18 -0.15
N ALA A 401 -15.80 -7.98 0.43
CA ALA A 401 -16.23 -6.73 -0.18
C ALA A 401 -15.49 -6.45 -1.50
N LEU A 402 -14.16 -6.66 -1.52
CA LEU A 402 -13.33 -6.48 -2.72
C LEU A 402 -13.65 -7.52 -3.81
N LEU A 403 -13.98 -8.75 -3.42
CA LEU A 403 -14.41 -9.78 -4.36
C LEU A 403 -15.67 -9.33 -5.11
N LYS A 404 -16.72 -8.93 -4.36
CA LYS A 404 -17.95 -8.42 -4.92
C LYS A 404 -17.74 -7.16 -5.78
N ALA A 405 -16.94 -6.21 -5.29
CA ALA A 405 -16.60 -5.00 -6.03
C ALA A 405 -15.84 -5.31 -7.32
N SER A 406 -14.94 -6.29 -7.30
CA SER A 406 -14.22 -6.75 -8.49
C SER A 406 -15.15 -7.35 -9.55
N GLU A 407 -16.17 -8.10 -9.14
CA GLU A 407 -17.20 -8.63 -10.03
C GLU A 407 -18.05 -7.51 -10.65
N GLU A 408 -18.54 -6.58 -9.83
CA GLU A 408 -19.26 -5.39 -10.30
C GLU A 408 -18.42 -4.54 -11.25
N TRP A 409 -17.14 -4.32 -10.93
CA TRP A 409 -16.21 -3.56 -11.75
C TRP A 409 -15.93 -4.24 -13.10
N SER A 410 -15.82 -5.57 -13.11
CA SER A 410 -15.65 -6.35 -14.33
C SER A 410 -16.86 -6.21 -15.28
N ASP A 411 -18.05 -5.99 -14.74
CA ASP A 411 -19.24 -5.73 -15.54
C ASP A 411 -19.38 -4.25 -15.96
N TRP A 412 -19.09 -3.31 -15.07
CA TRP A 412 -19.31 -1.87 -15.32
C TRP A 412 -18.25 -1.27 -16.24
N ARG A 413 -17.01 -1.69 -16.09
CA ARG A 413 -15.89 -1.11 -16.86
C ARG A 413 -16.06 -1.29 -18.36
N PRO A 414 -16.35 -2.50 -18.89
CA PRO A 414 -16.65 -2.67 -20.31
C PRO A 414 -17.85 -1.84 -20.78
N GLN A 415 -18.91 -1.73 -19.99
CA GLN A 415 -20.08 -0.93 -20.34
C GLN A 415 -19.76 0.56 -20.43
N LYS A 416 -18.96 1.10 -19.50
CA LYS A 416 -18.49 2.49 -19.56
C LYS A 416 -17.59 2.71 -20.77
N LYS A 417 -16.63 1.81 -20.99
CA LYS A 417 -15.70 1.88 -22.13
C LYS A 417 -16.41 1.72 -23.46
N ALA A 418 -17.43 0.89 -23.54
CA ALA A 418 -18.28 0.79 -24.73
C ALA A 418 -18.90 2.14 -25.11
N LYS A 419 -19.44 2.88 -24.13
CA LYS A 419 -20.00 4.23 -24.39
C LYS A 419 -18.95 5.21 -24.93
N GLU A 420 -17.73 5.16 -24.37
CA GLU A 420 -16.61 5.98 -24.83
C GLU A 420 -16.23 5.64 -26.29
N VAL A 421 -16.11 4.33 -26.59
CA VAL A 421 -15.82 3.84 -27.96
C VAL A 421 -16.89 4.29 -28.95
N LEU A 422 -18.16 4.11 -28.62
CA LEU A 422 -19.27 4.48 -29.49
C LEU A 422 -19.38 6.00 -29.71
N ALA A 423 -19.00 6.79 -28.71
CA ALA A 423 -18.97 8.25 -28.83
C ALA A 423 -17.79 8.73 -29.70
N GLY A 424 -16.64 8.05 -29.62
CA GLY A 424 -15.41 8.44 -30.31
C GLY A 424 -15.17 7.74 -31.64
N ASN A 425 -15.91 6.66 -31.97
CA ASN A 425 -15.67 5.84 -33.16
C ASN A 425 -16.97 5.60 -33.95
N GLU A 426 -17.20 6.47 -34.93
CA GLU A 426 -18.41 6.43 -35.76
C GLU A 426 -18.55 5.11 -36.57
N PRO A 427 -17.50 4.52 -37.15
CA PRO A 427 -17.60 3.22 -37.83
C PRO A 427 -18.12 2.09 -36.95
N ILE A 428 -17.61 1.97 -35.73
CA ILE A 428 -18.06 0.95 -34.76
C ILE A 428 -19.52 1.19 -34.41
N ARG A 429 -19.90 2.44 -34.17
CA ARG A 429 -21.30 2.80 -33.86
C ARG A 429 -22.23 2.39 -34.99
N ARG A 430 -21.93 2.76 -36.26
CA ARG A 430 -22.72 2.40 -37.42
C ARG A 430 -22.83 0.88 -37.59
N TRP A 431 -21.76 0.15 -37.34
CA TRP A 431 -21.79 -1.30 -37.39
C TRP A 431 -22.76 -1.85 -36.36
N ILE A 432 -22.68 -1.43 -35.07
CA ILE A 432 -23.60 -1.89 -34.01
C ILE A 432 -25.06 -1.54 -34.35
N ASP A 433 -25.32 -0.32 -34.85
CA ASP A 433 -26.67 0.12 -35.24
C ASP A 433 -27.24 -0.72 -36.40
N SER A 434 -26.37 -1.31 -37.26
CA SER A 434 -26.76 -2.20 -38.34
C SER A 434 -27.12 -3.62 -37.92
N LEU A 435 -26.73 -4.04 -36.71
CA LEU A 435 -27.01 -5.37 -36.17
C LEU A 435 -28.46 -5.51 -35.71
N PRO A 436 -29.05 -6.72 -35.73
CA PRO A 436 -30.33 -7.00 -35.10
C PRO A 436 -30.32 -6.58 -33.62
N SER A 437 -31.45 -6.07 -33.13
CA SER A 437 -31.55 -5.50 -31.77
C SER A 437 -31.09 -6.44 -30.66
N TYR A 438 -31.30 -7.74 -30.80
CA TYR A 438 -30.87 -8.75 -29.83
C TYR A 438 -29.35 -8.95 -29.78
N GLN A 439 -28.61 -8.60 -30.84
CA GLN A 439 -27.14 -8.69 -30.91
C GLN A 439 -26.44 -7.41 -30.47
N GLN A 440 -27.10 -6.26 -30.56
CA GLN A 440 -26.49 -4.95 -30.29
C GLN A 440 -25.89 -4.85 -28.89
N LYS A 441 -26.53 -5.44 -27.87
CA LYS A 441 -26.06 -5.43 -26.50
C LYS A 441 -24.75 -6.20 -26.35
N SER A 442 -24.66 -7.40 -26.92
CA SER A 442 -23.48 -8.26 -26.87
C SER A 442 -22.34 -7.66 -27.68
N ALA A 443 -22.61 -7.09 -28.86
CA ALA A 443 -21.62 -6.37 -29.68
C ALA A 443 -21.06 -5.15 -28.92
N THR A 444 -21.93 -4.35 -28.30
CA THR A 444 -21.52 -3.19 -27.48
C THR A 444 -20.62 -3.63 -26.34
N LYS A 445 -20.97 -4.70 -25.63
CA LYS A 445 -20.19 -5.25 -24.51
C LYS A 445 -18.83 -5.74 -25.00
N LEU A 446 -18.77 -6.43 -26.15
CA LEU A 446 -17.51 -6.90 -26.74
C LEU A 446 -16.59 -5.73 -27.08
N MET A 447 -17.09 -4.66 -27.74
CA MET A 447 -16.29 -3.47 -28.04
C MET A 447 -15.76 -2.80 -26.78
N GLY A 448 -16.58 -2.71 -25.74
CA GLY A 448 -16.16 -2.21 -24.42
C GLY A 448 -15.09 -3.08 -23.78
N THR A 449 -15.21 -4.40 -23.89
CA THR A 449 -14.22 -5.33 -23.37
C THR A 449 -12.87 -5.18 -24.09
N ILE A 450 -12.87 -5.10 -25.41
CA ILE A 450 -11.65 -4.84 -26.20
C ILE A 450 -11.02 -3.52 -25.79
N GLU A 451 -11.82 -2.48 -25.53
CA GLU A 451 -11.31 -1.18 -25.08
C GLU A 451 -10.66 -1.25 -23.69
N THR A 452 -11.07 -2.21 -22.85
CA THR A 452 -10.44 -2.39 -21.52
C THR A 452 -9.10 -3.11 -21.58
N LEU A 453 -8.75 -3.75 -22.70
CA LEU A 453 -7.48 -4.44 -22.87
C LEU A 453 -6.33 -3.43 -22.81
N SER A 454 -5.36 -3.69 -21.94
CA SER A 454 -4.14 -2.89 -21.84
C SER A 454 -3.19 -3.32 -22.95
N ILE A 455 -3.02 -2.45 -23.95
CA ILE A 455 -1.98 -2.62 -24.96
C ILE A 455 -0.79 -1.79 -24.52
N PRO A 456 0.44 -2.34 -24.54
CA PRO A 456 1.64 -1.58 -24.19
C PRO A 456 1.75 -0.30 -25.02
N GLU A 457 2.24 0.78 -24.44
CA GLU A 457 2.55 2.01 -25.14
C GLU A 457 3.76 1.76 -26.06
N SER A 458 3.49 1.21 -27.23
CA SER A 458 4.44 1.09 -28.33
C SER A 458 4.09 2.12 -29.42
N THR A 459 5.04 2.40 -30.31
CA THR A 459 4.78 3.22 -31.52
C THR A 459 3.62 2.69 -32.37
N ASN A 460 3.18 1.45 -32.15
CA ASN A 460 2.12 0.76 -32.89
C ASN A 460 0.85 0.50 -32.06
N ALA A 461 0.77 0.96 -30.80
CA ALA A 461 -0.35 0.64 -29.90
C ALA A 461 -1.74 1.00 -30.47
N THR A 462 -1.83 2.08 -31.23
CA THR A 462 -3.07 2.51 -31.90
C THR A 462 -3.46 1.55 -33.03
N ASP A 463 -2.48 1.07 -33.79
CA ASP A 463 -2.71 0.12 -34.88
C ASP A 463 -3.05 -1.27 -34.34
N ASP A 464 -2.41 -1.70 -33.26
CA ASP A 464 -2.72 -2.97 -32.60
C ASP A 464 -4.15 -2.95 -32.02
N LYS A 465 -4.56 -1.83 -31.44
CA LYS A 465 -5.92 -1.66 -30.94
C LYS A 465 -6.96 -1.67 -32.05
N ARG A 466 -6.67 -1.01 -33.18
CA ARG A 466 -7.51 -1.04 -34.38
C ARG A 466 -7.69 -2.46 -34.90
N ARG A 467 -6.61 -3.24 -34.97
CA ARG A 467 -6.65 -4.64 -35.38
C ARG A 467 -7.52 -5.49 -34.45
N LEU A 468 -7.43 -5.28 -33.12
CA LEU A 468 -8.29 -5.97 -32.15
C LEU A 468 -9.77 -5.67 -32.36
N PHE A 469 -10.14 -4.40 -32.64
CA PHE A 469 -11.51 -4.06 -33.00
C PHE A 469 -11.95 -4.72 -34.30
N GLN A 470 -11.13 -4.72 -35.34
CA GLN A 470 -11.43 -5.37 -36.61
C GLN A 470 -11.65 -6.87 -36.42
N SER A 471 -10.75 -7.54 -35.71
CA SER A 471 -10.86 -8.97 -35.40
C SER A 471 -12.11 -9.26 -34.57
N GLY A 472 -12.45 -8.42 -33.60
CA GLY A 472 -13.66 -8.52 -32.79
C GLY A 472 -14.94 -8.41 -33.63
N ILE A 473 -15.01 -7.46 -34.57
CA ILE A 473 -16.15 -7.31 -35.48
C ILE A 473 -16.30 -8.54 -36.38
N ILE A 474 -15.22 -9.01 -36.98
CA ILE A 474 -15.23 -10.20 -37.84
C ILE A 474 -15.69 -11.43 -37.07
N ALA A 475 -15.15 -11.61 -35.85
CA ALA A 475 -15.54 -12.71 -34.97
C ALA A 475 -17.01 -12.68 -34.63
N PHE A 476 -17.51 -11.51 -34.24
CA PHE A 476 -18.91 -11.34 -33.87
C PHE A 476 -19.87 -11.67 -35.02
N GLU A 477 -19.61 -11.15 -36.24
CA GLU A 477 -20.42 -11.43 -37.41
C GLU A 477 -20.47 -12.93 -37.74
N ARG A 478 -19.37 -13.65 -37.63
CA ARG A 478 -19.32 -15.08 -37.91
C ARG A 478 -20.08 -15.94 -36.91
N ILE A 479 -19.99 -15.59 -35.62
CA ILE A 479 -20.76 -16.26 -34.57
C ILE A 479 -22.25 -15.99 -34.78
N GLY A 480 -22.61 -14.76 -35.13
CA GLY A 480 -23.97 -14.37 -35.48
C GLY A 480 -24.54 -15.16 -36.68
N LEU A 481 -23.72 -15.49 -37.68
CA LEU A 481 -24.11 -16.28 -38.85
C LEU A 481 -24.36 -17.77 -38.52
N ARG A 482 -23.83 -18.28 -37.41
CA ARG A 482 -24.01 -19.70 -36.96
C ARG A 482 -25.19 -19.88 -36.00
N GLU A 483 -26.03 -18.86 -35.75
CA GLU A 483 -27.17 -18.89 -34.81
C GLU A 483 -26.81 -19.27 -33.37
N GLU A 484 -25.55 -19.15 -32.96
CA GLU A 484 -25.09 -19.46 -31.59
C GLU A 484 -25.11 -18.22 -30.70
N VAL A 485 -26.29 -17.63 -30.51
CA VAL A 485 -26.48 -16.41 -29.70
C VAL A 485 -26.03 -16.57 -28.26
N ASP A 486 -26.18 -17.79 -27.69
CA ASP A 486 -25.78 -18.11 -26.33
C ASP A 486 -24.25 -18.01 -26.12
N ARG A 487 -23.46 -18.22 -27.17
CA ARG A 487 -21.99 -18.05 -27.12
C ARG A 487 -21.59 -16.58 -27.17
N LEU A 488 -22.39 -15.68 -27.77
CA LEU A 488 -22.11 -14.26 -27.78
C LEU A 488 -22.21 -13.63 -26.37
N ASP A 489 -23.17 -14.11 -25.57
CA ASP A 489 -23.27 -13.70 -24.17
C ASP A 489 -22.13 -14.29 -23.32
N GLN A 490 -21.64 -15.47 -23.64
CA GLN A 490 -20.47 -16.07 -23.00
C GLN A 490 -19.18 -15.31 -23.31
N LEU A 491 -18.99 -14.78 -24.51
CA LEU A 491 -17.84 -13.92 -24.87
C LEU A 491 -17.68 -12.74 -23.91
N SER A 492 -18.79 -12.23 -23.42
CA SER A 492 -18.81 -11.09 -22.51
C SER A 492 -18.46 -11.42 -21.07
N THR A 493 -18.42 -12.68 -20.71
CA THR A 493 -18.04 -13.21 -19.39
C THR A 493 -16.70 -13.93 -19.41
N MET A 494 -16.12 -14.12 -20.60
CA MET A 494 -14.84 -14.78 -20.80
C MET A 494 -13.68 -13.92 -20.32
N GLU A 495 -12.65 -14.55 -19.81
CA GLU A 495 -11.37 -13.91 -19.55
C GLU A 495 -10.71 -13.52 -20.88
N THR A 496 -9.74 -12.61 -20.84
CA THR A 496 -9.07 -12.07 -22.04
C THR A 496 -8.53 -13.17 -22.97
N GLU A 497 -8.10 -14.29 -22.37
CA GLU A 497 -7.55 -15.45 -23.06
C GLU A 497 -8.61 -16.19 -23.89
N ASP A 498 -9.80 -16.35 -23.33
CA ASP A 498 -10.92 -17.00 -24.01
C ASP A 498 -11.44 -16.16 -25.18
N ILE A 499 -11.43 -14.84 -25.05
CA ILE A 499 -11.81 -13.93 -26.16
C ILE A 499 -10.80 -14.05 -27.30
N LEU A 500 -9.50 -14.07 -26.99
CA LEU A 500 -8.45 -14.28 -27.99
C LEU A 500 -8.58 -15.64 -28.67
N HIS A 501 -8.98 -16.68 -27.92
CA HIS A 501 -9.23 -18.01 -28.46
C HIS A 501 -10.40 -18.03 -29.45
N VAL A 502 -11.50 -17.36 -29.14
CA VAL A 502 -12.65 -17.26 -30.06
C VAL A 502 -12.30 -16.45 -31.32
N LEU A 503 -11.52 -15.38 -31.16
CA LEU A 503 -11.05 -14.56 -32.28
C LEU A 503 -10.08 -15.34 -33.20
N ALA A 504 -9.38 -16.31 -32.68
CA ALA A 504 -8.41 -17.11 -33.43
C ALA A 504 -9.04 -18.24 -34.31
N THR A 505 -10.29 -18.63 -34.07
CA THR A 505 -10.99 -19.65 -34.87
C THR A 505 -11.50 -19.16 -36.23
N LEU A 506 -11.10 -17.97 -36.68
CA LEU A 506 -11.69 -17.30 -37.83
C LEU A 506 -10.77 -17.30 -39.06
N ASP A 507 -11.28 -17.90 -40.16
CA ASP A 507 -10.63 -18.05 -41.45
C ASP A 507 -10.67 -16.77 -42.33
N SER A 508 -9.70 -15.90 -42.19
CA SER A 508 -9.43 -14.76 -43.08
C SER A 508 -7.94 -14.46 -43.08
N TYR A 509 -7.49 -13.50 -43.85
CA TYR A 509 -6.09 -13.06 -43.96
C TYR A 509 -5.46 -12.81 -42.55
N GLU A 510 -6.27 -12.32 -41.60
CA GLU A 510 -5.87 -12.15 -40.20
C GLU A 510 -5.78 -13.48 -39.44
N SER A 511 -6.63 -14.47 -39.78
CA SER A 511 -6.53 -15.83 -39.23
C SER A 511 -5.22 -16.50 -39.65
N ALA A 512 -4.71 -16.21 -40.86
CA ALA A 512 -3.40 -16.73 -41.27
C ALA A 512 -2.27 -16.17 -40.39
N MET A 513 -2.29 -14.88 -40.06
CA MET A 513 -1.31 -14.29 -39.12
C MET A 513 -1.45 -14.85 -37.70
N TYR A 514 -2.68 -15.10 -37.22
CA TYR A 514 -2.92 -15.75 -35.94
C TYR A 514 -2.50 -17.22 -35.94
N MET A 515 -2.77 -17.93 -37.03
CA MET A 515 -2.31 -19.31 -37.22
C MET A 515 -0.79 -19.41 -37.27
N ASP A 516 -0.12 -18.44 -37.92
CA ASP A 516 1.34 -18.35 -37.91
C ASP A 516 1.89 -18.06 -36.49
N LEU A 517 1.22 -17.21 -35.72
CA LEU A 517 1.57 -16.96 -34.32
C LEU A 517 1.40 -18.22 -33.47
N ILE A 518 0.29 -18.93 -33.64
CA ILE A 518 0.01 -20.17 -32.90
C ILE A 518 0.99 -21.28 -33.33
N ARG A 519 1.31 -21.39 -34.61
CA ARG A 519 2.37 -22.31 -35.07
C ARG A 519 3.70 -21.98 -34.41
N ALA A 520 4.11 -20.73 -34.45
CA ALA A 520 5.34 -20.30 -33.81
C ALA A 520 5.36 -20.62 -32.33
N ARG A 521 4.21 -20.46 -31.62
CA ARG A 521 4.09 -20.85 -30.23
C ARG A 521 4.14 -22.36 -29.99
N ILE A 522 3.48 -23.13 -30.81
CA ILE A 522 3.53 -24.62 -30.76
C ILE A 522 4.97 -25.10 -31.00
N GLU A 523 5.66 -24.53 -31.98
CA GLU A 523 7.07 -24.82 -32.25
C GLU A 523 7.95 -24.42 -31.06
N THR A 524 7.69 -23.26 -30.44
CA THR A 524 8.38 -22.81 -29.22
C THR A 524 8.16 -23.78 -28.07
N ILE A 525 6.91 -24.21 -27.81
CA ILE A 525 6.60 -25.22 -26.78
C ILE A 525 7.37 -26.50 -27.02
N LYS A 526 7.41 -26.96 -28.25
CA LYS A 526 8.11 -28.20 -28.63
C LYS A 526 9.63 -28.03 -28.43
N SER A 527 10.21 -26.95 -28.94
CA SER A 527 11.63 -26.66 -28.76
C SER A 527 12.01 -26.57 -27.27
N PHE A 528 11.19 -25.89 -26.45
CA PHE A 528 11.40 -25.78 -25.02
C PHE A 528 11.29 -27.14 -24.31
N GLU A 529 10.38 -28.01 -24.74
CA GLU A 529 10.25 -29.37 -24.22
C GLU A 529 11.47 -30.22 -24.57
N ASP A 530 11.96 -30.14 -25.80
CA ASP A 530 13.16 -30.83 -26.25
C ASP A 530 14.39 -30.36 -25.43
N ASP A 531 14.56 -29.06 -25.24
CA ASP A 531 15.61 -28.45 -24.40
C ASP A 531 15.57 -28.97 -22.96
N VAL A 532 14.36 -29.08 -22.39
CA VAL A 532 14.16 -29.62 -21.03
C VAL A 532 14.48 -31.11 -20.97
N ALA A 533 14.07 -31.88 -21.97
CA ALA A 533 14.29 -33.32 -22.06
C ALA A 533 15.80 -33.67 -22.24
N GLU A 534 16.51 -32.87 -23.04
CA GLU A 534 17.95 -32.98 -23.26
C GLU A 534 18.77 -32.42 -22.08
N ASN A 535 18.11 -31.84 -21.06
CA ASN A 535 18.77 -31.29 -19.90
C ASN A 535 19.86 -30.25 -20.26
N VAL A 536 19.53 -29.36 -21.19
CA VAL A 536 20.44 -28.31 -21.67
C VAL A 536 20.94 -27.39 -20.55
N LEU A 537 21.93 -26.57 -20.85
CA LEU A 537 22.46 -25.60 -19.91
C LEU A 537 21.36 -24.60 -19.49
N GLU A 538 21.41 -24.17 -18.25
CA GLU A 538 20.48 -23.18 -17.63
C GLU A 538 20.34 -21.92 -18.49
N LYS A 539 21.44 -21.45 -19.06
CA LYS A 539 21.47 -20.27 -19.94
C LYS A 539 20.60 -20.41 -21.19
N VAL A 540 20.52 -21.59 -21.81
CA VAL A 540 19.67 -21.82 -22.98
C VAL A 540 18.20 -21.70 -22.59
N LEU A 541 17.81 -22.28 -21.46
CA LEU A 541 16.44 -22.16 -20.94
C LEU A 541 16.10 -20.73 -20.51
N GLN A 542 17.09 -20.00 -19.99
CA GLN A 542 16.98 -18.60 -19.62
C GLN A 542 16.73 -17.73 -20.85
N GLU A 543 17.49 -17.90 -21.93
CA GLU A 543 17.32 -17.20 -23.21
C GLU A 543 15.95 -17.52 -23.84
N ASN A 544 15.53 -18.79 -23.76
CA ASN A 544 14.24 -19.24 -24.28
C ASN A 544 13.08 -18.59 -23.50
N LEU A 545 13.13 -18.62 -22.17
CA LEU A 545 12.10 -17.98 -21.33
C LEU A 545 12.13 -16.46 -21.42
N HIS A 546 13.31 -15.84 -21.57
CA HIS A 546 13.42 -14.41 -21.82
C HIS A 546 12.65 -13.98 -23.09
N SER A 547 12.80 -14.75 -24.14
CA SER A 547 12.12 -14.50 -25.41
C SER A 547 10.63 -14.89 -25.38
N ASN A 548 10.22 -15.74 -24.44
CA ASN A 548 8.91 -16.36 -24.40
C ASN A 548 8.33 -16.39 -22.97
N LEU A 549 8.21 -15.23 -22.33
CA LEU A 549 7.69 -15.12 -20.96
C LEU A 549 6.27 -15.65 -20.79
N TRP A 550 5.48 -15.72 -21.87
CA TRP A 550 4.15 -16.30 -21.89
C TRP A 550 4.14 -17.80 -21.49
N LEU A 551 5.28 -18.48 -21.58
CA LEU A 551 5.42 -19.85 -21.04
C LEU A 551 5.29 -19.88 -19.51
N LEU A 552 5.67 -18.83 -18.82
CA LEU A 552 5.54 -18.70 -17.36
C LEU A 552 4.13 -18.27 -16.98
N ASP A 553 3.62 -17.24 -17.65
CA ASP A 553 2.28 -16.72 -17.45
C ASP A 553 1.74 -16.17 -18.78
N PRO A 554 0.61 -16.68 -19.28
CA PRO A 554 0.02 -16.23 -20.54
C PRO A 554 -0.24 -14.71 -20.61
N ALA A 555 -0.49 -14.08 -19.47
CA ALA A 555 -0.69 -12.63 -19.40
C ALA A 555 0.58 -11.81 -19.69
N TRP A 556 1.74 -12.44 -19.76
CA TRP A 556 3.03 -11.76 -19.97
C TRP A 556 3.48 -11.72 -21.44
N ASP A 557 2.58 -12.04 -22.34
CA ASP A 557 2.85 -12.02 -23.77
C ASP A 557 2.69 -10.61 -24.33
N ARG A 558 3.73 -9.85 -24.47
CA ARG A 558 3.82 -8.50 -25.09
C ARG A 558 3.72 -7.26 -24.18
N ILE A 559 3.69 -7.41 -22.85
CA ILE A 559 3.40 -6.28 -21.97
C ILE A 559 4.67 -5.59 -21.43
N SER A 560 5.87 -6.10 -21.71
CA SER A 560 7.07 -5.52 -21.13
C SER A 560 8.10 -5.12 -22.18
N GLN A 561 8.47 -3.85 -22.10
CA GLN A 561 9.68 -3.33 -22.74
C GLN A 561 10.93 -3.53 -21.88
N ASP A 562 10.79 -4.00 -20.61
CA ASP A 562 11.83 -4.04 -19.59
C ASP A 562 12.10 -5.43 -19.02
N VAL A 563 12.22 -6.45 -19.88
CA VAL A 563 12.73 -7.76 -19.45
C VAL A 563 14.26 -7.74 -19.50
N GLN A 564 14.88 -7.91 -18.36
CA GLN A 564 16.34 -7.95 -18.22
C GLN A 564 16.79 -9.38 -17.95
N MET A 565 17.79 -9.83 -18.71
CA MET A 565 18.43 -11.13 -18.55
C MET A 565 19.81 -10.97 -17.88
N GLU A 566 20.13 -11.85 -16.95
CA GLU A 566 21.41 -11.80 -16.20
C GLU A 566 21.71 -10.42 -15.59
N GLN A 567 20.68 -9.70 -15.15
CA GLN A 567 20.85 -8.38 -14.58
C GLN A 567 21.62 -8.45 -13.26
N LYS A 568 22.74 -7.74 -13.18
CA LYS A 568 23.44 -7.56 -11.91
C LYS A 568 22.62 -6.64 -11.00
N VAL A 569 22.63 -6.91 -9.71
CA VAL A 569 22.04 -6.02 -8.69
C VAL A 569 22.58 -4.59 -8.80
N TYR A 570 23.84 -4.45 -9.20
CA TYR A 570 24.50 -3.16 -9.48
C TYR A 570 23.81 -2.37 -10.61
N ASP A 571 23.50 -3.04 -11.72
CA ASP A 571 22.87 -2.41 -12.89
C ASP A 571 21.42 -2.02 -12.54
N LEU A 572 20.77 -2.82 -11.72
CA LEU A 572 19.44 -2.53 -11.17
C LEU A 572 19.45 -1.26 -10.31
N ALA A 573 20.43 -1.08 -9.43
CA ALA A 573 20.56 0.13 -8.64
C ALA A 573 20.77 1.38 -9.51
N ALA A 574 21.55 1.27 -10.57
CA ALA A 574 21.77 2.37 -11.53
C ALA A 574 20.50 2.71 -12.33
N GLU A 575 19.74 1.71 -12.75
CA GLU A 575 18.44 1.88 -13.44
C GLU A 575 17.47 2.72 -12.62
N PHE A 576 17.40 2.48 -11.31
CA PHE A 576 16.53 3.22 -10.40
C PHE A 576 17.14 4.48 -9.79
N GLY A 577 18.39 4.81 -10.11
CA GLY A 577 19.10 5.96 -9.56
C GLY A 577 19.46 5.83 -8.08
N ALA A 578 19.51 4.62 -7.55
CA ALA A 578 19.90 4.33 -6.18
C ALA A 578 21.41 4.34 -5.98
N ALA A 579 21.85 4.45 -4.72
CA ALA A 579 23.25 4.34 -4.38
C ALA A 579 23.79 2.92 -4.68
N ARG A 580 25.08 2.83 -5.04
CA ARG A 580 25.71 1.55 -5.37
C ARG A 580 25.73 0.62 -4.15
N PRO A 581 25.16 -0.58 -4.23
CA PRO A 581 25.23 -1.55 -3.14
C PRO A 581 26.65 -2.15 -2.99
N ASP A 582 26.97 -2.62 -1.78
CA ASP A 582 28.24 -3.29 -1.44
C ASP A 582 28.41 -4.68 -2.11
N GLU A 583 29.38 -5.49 -1.68
CA GLU A 583 29.89 -6.74 -2.29
C GLU A 583 28.86 -7.76 -2.87
N ASP A 584 27.58 -7.70 -2.46
CA ASP A 584 26.49 -8.51 -3.06
C ASP A 584 26.13 -8.07 -4.50
N ALA A 585 26.67 -6.96 -4.96
CA ALA A 585 26.47 -6.37 -6.28
C ALA A 585 26.95 -7.25 -7.46
N LEU A 586 27.70 -8.30 -7.19
CA LEU A 586 28.19 -9.25 -8.19
C LEU A 586 27.19 -10.38 -8.49
N LYS A 587 26.15 -10.54 -7.67
CA LYS A 587 25.10 -11.54 -7.91
C LYS A 587 24.23 -11.13 -9.07
N ARG A 588 23.87 -12.08 -9.90
CA ARG A 588 23.01 -11.89 -11.07
C ARG A 588 21.67 -12.55 -10.83
N ILE A 589 20.62 -11.85 -11.21
CA ILE A 589 19.26 -12.38 -11.31
C ILE A 589 19.14 -12.97 -12.70
N ASP A 590 18.66 -14.20 -12.83
CA ASP A 590 18.54 -14.87 -14.12
C ASP A 590 17.65 -14.09 -15.08
N LEU A 591 16.43 -13.78 -14.66
CA LEU A 591 15.50 -12.92 -15.38
C LEU A 591 14.80 -11.97 -14.41
N ARG A 592 14.74 -10.71 -14.75
CA ARG A 592 13.90 -9.72 -14.06
C ARG A 592 12.89 -9.13 -15.03
N TYR A 593 11.68 -9.03 -14.56
CA TYR A 593 10.56 -8.49 -15.29
C TYR A 593 9.81 -7.48 -14.39
N CYS A 594 9.47 -6.33 -14.93
CA CYS A 594 8.56 -5.39 -14.28
C CYS A 594 7.32 -5.23 -15.15
N ASN A 595 6.15 -5.59 -14.63
CA ASN A 595 4.92 -5.46 -15.40
C ASN A 595 4.38 -4.03 -15.33
N VAL A 596 3.41 -3.72 -16.18
CA VAL A 596 2.73 -2.41 -16.25
C VAL A 596 2.06 -1.96 -14.94
N GLN A 597 1.99 -2.84 -13.95
CA GLN A 597 1.45 -2.58 -12.62
C GLN A 597 2.57 -2.27 -11.60
N ASN A 598 3.80 -2.07 -12.05
CA ASN A 598 5.00 -1.93 -11.23
C ASN A 598 5.25 -3.12 -10.28
N ARG A 599 4.75 -4.31 -10.63
CA ARG A 599 5.10 -5.54 -9.93
C ARG A 599 6.43 -6.06 -10.47
N HIS A 600 7.42 -6.18 -9.59
CA HIS A 600 8.72 -6.74 -9.92
C HIS A 600 8.67 -8.25 -9.82
N VAL A 601 8.98 -8.93 -10.89
CA VAL A 601 9.07 -10.40 -10.92
C VAL A 601 10.52 -10.80 -11.09
N ILE A 602 11.04 -11.51 -10.10
CA ILE A 602 12.38 -12.09 -10.10
C ILE A 602 12.23 -13.56 -10.45
N ILE A 603 12.86 -14.01 -11.51
CA ILE A 603 12.78 -15.39 -11.97
C ILE A 603 14.17 -16.01 -11.83
N GLU A 604 14.22 -17.09 -11.11
CA GLU A 604 15.43 -17.87 -10.89
C GLU A 604 15.23 -19.28 -11.47
N LEU A 605 16.15 -19.69 -12.31
CA LEU A 605 16.09 -20.98 -12.98
C LEU A 605 17.06 -21.98 -12.33
N LYS A 606 16.75 -23.24 -12.44
CA LYS A 606 17.67 -24.33 -12.15
C LYS A 606 17.59 -25.36 -13.26
N ARG A 607 18.74 -25.82 -13.71
CA ARG A 607 18.86 -26.83 -14.76
C ARG A 607 17.91 -28.01 -14.52
N PRO A 608 17.23 -28.57 -15.55
CA PRO A 608 16.20 -29.58 -15.39
C PRO A 608 16.60 -30.82 -14.58
N GLY A 609 17.82 -31.31 -14.76
CA GLY A 609 18.35 -32.46 -14.04
C GLY A 609 18.70 -32.21 -12.56
N VAL A 610 18.75 -30.97 -12.11
CA VAL A 610 19.14 -30.62 -10.74
C VAL A 610 18.00 -30.89 -9.78
N LYS A 611 18.32 -31.45 -8.60
CA LYS A 611 17.41 -31.51 -7.44
C LYS A 611 17.74 -30.35 -6.51
N PRO A 612 17.00 -29.26 -6.55
CA PRO A 612 17.32 -28.08 -5.76
C PRO A 612 17.03 -28.32 -4.28
N ASP A 613 17.87 -27.73 -3.43
CA ASP A 613 17.62 -27.62 -2.01
C ASP A 613 16.78 -26.38 -1.73
N ILE A 614 15.72 -26.52 -0.94
CA ILE A 614 14.80 -25.41 -0.68
C ILE A 614 15.46 -24.27 0.07
N ASP A 615 16.35 -24.56 1.02
CA ASP A 615 17.04 -23.53 1.77
C ASP A 615 18.01 -22.74 0.88
N ALA A 616 18.69 -23.42 -0.05
CA ALA A 616 19.55 -22.77 -1.03
C ALA A 616 18.77 -21.85 -2.00
N LEU A 617 17.60 -22.30 -2.47
CA LEU A 617 16.69 -21.47 -3.28
C LEU A 617 16.18 -20.25 -2.49
N TYR A 618 15.81 -20.49 -1.26
CA TYR A 618 15.36 -19.44 -0.36
C TYR A 618 16.42 -18.38 -0.12
N ASP A 619 17.64 -18.79 0.23
CA ASP A 619 18.74 -17.88 0.50
C ASP A 619 19.12 -17.05 -0.74
N GLN A 620 19.06 -17.66 -1.92
CA GLN A 620 19.27 -16.98 -3.19
C GLN A 620 18.17 -15.96 -3.46
N GLY A 621 16.91 -16.37 -3.38
CA GLY A 621 15.76 -15.48 -3.56
C GLY A 621 15.72 -14.35 -2.52
N LEU A 622 16.02 -14.64 -1.25
CA LEU A 622 16.11 -13.66 -0.19
C LEU A 622 17.18 -12.59 -0.47
N THR A 623 18.29 -12.99 -1.04
CA THR A 623 19.36 -12.05 -1.43
C THR A 623 18.84 -11.06 -2.49
N TYR A 624 18.13 -11.55 -3.49
CA TYR A 624 17.57 -10.70 -4.55
C TYR A 624 16.44 -9.80 -4.03
N VAL A 625 15.58 -10.35 -3.21
CA VAL A 625 14.49 -9.57 -2.58
C VAL A 625 15.04 -8.45 -1.71
N LYS A 626 16.03 -8.74 -0.86
CA LYS A 626 16.69 -7.71 -0.04
C LYS A 626 17.33 -6.61 -0.90
N ALA A 627 18.00 -6.98 -1.96
CA ALA A 627 18.63 -6.02 -2.86
C ALA A 627 17.56 -5.15 -3.56
N LEU A 628 16.51 -5.75 -4.08
CA LEU A 628 15.40 -5.03 -4.72
C LEU A 628 14.69 -4.11 -3.73
N THR A 629 14.31 -4.61 -2.56
CA THR A 629 13.60 -3.81 -1.54
C THR A 629 14.44 -2.64 -1.05
N ASN A 630 15.73 -2.81 -0.84
CA ASN A 630 16.61 -1.71 -0.47
C ASN A 630 16.64 -0.62 -1.56
N ILE A 631 16.76 -1.02 -2.83
CA ILE A 631 16.75 -0.10 -3.96
C ILE A 631 15.41 0.63 -4.05
N LEU A 632 14.29 -0.07 -3.88
CA LEU A 632 12.96 0.52 -3.91
C LEU A 632 12.73 1.48 -2.73
N GLU A 633 13.25 1.15 -1.54
CA GLU A 633 13.19 2.05 -0.38
C GLU A 633 14.01 3.32 -0.58
N GLU A 634 15.24 3.21 -1.10
CA GLU A 634 16.10 4.36 -1.39
C GLU A 634 15.49 5.30 -2.43
N THR A 635 14.72 4.75 -3.37
CA THR A 635 14.11 5.50 -4.47
C THR A 635 12.67 5.95 -4.18
N GLY A 636 12.16 5.70 -2.96
CA GLY A 636 10.81 6.09 -2.55
C GLY A 636 9.69 5.23 -3.14
N ARG A 637 10.02 4.05 -3.68
CA ARG A 637 9.12 3.10 -4.35
C ARG A 637 8.86 1.84 -3.51
N LYS A 638 9.01 1.91 -2.20
CA LYS A 638 8.93 0.77 -1.26
C LYS A 638 7.61 -0.01 -1.29
N ASP A 639 6.54 0.62 -1.79
CA ASP A 639 5.20 0.01 -1.85
C ASP A 639 4.96 -0.77 -3.15
N GLU A 640 5.94 -0.84 -4.04
CA GLU A 640 5.82 -1.64 -5.25
C GLU A 640 5.93 -3.13 -4.93
N PRO A 641 4.94 -3.94 -5.37
CA PRO A 641 4.93 -5.35 -5.05
C PRO A 641 6.00 -6.11 -5.82
N TYR A 642 6.53 -7.16 -5.22
CA TYR A 642 7.42 -8.09 -5.87
C TYR A 642 6.92 -9.53 -5.75
N GLU A 643 7.43 -10.38 -6.63
CA GLU A 643 7.21 -11.82 -6.64
C GLU A 643 8.47 -12.53 -7.06
N VAL A 644 8.75 -13.69 -6.44
CA VAL A 644 9.89 -14.55 -6.81
C VAL A 644 9.37 -15.83 -7.44
N ILE A 645 9.85 -16.16 -8.63
CA ILE A 645 9.48 -17.38 -9.34
C ILE A 645 10.73 -18.26 -9.48
N PHE A 646 10.63 -19.47 -8.94
CA PHE A 646 11.64 -20.49 -9.14
C PHE A 646 11.17 -21.48 -10.22
N VAL A 647 11.96 -21.63 -11.28
CA VAL A 647 11.69 -22.62 -12.33
C VAL A 647 12.70 -23.77 -12.21
N VAL A 648 12.19 -24.95 -11.94
CA VAL A 648 13.00 -26.12 -11.58
C VAL A 648 12.59 -27.37 -12.35
N GLY A 649 13.48 -28.31 -12.52
CA GLY A 649 13.14 -29.61 -13.14
C GLY A 649 12.52 -30.59 -12.14
N ASN A 650 13.04 -30.60 -10.93
CA ASN A 650 12.59 -31.48 -9.87
C ASN A 650 12.03 -30.70 -8.69
N LYS A 651 11.07 -31.30 -7.97
CA LYS A 651 10.53 -30.69 -6.76
C LYS A 651 11.67 -30.39 -5.77
N PRO A 652 11.73 -29.17 -5.23
CA PRO A 652 12.72 -28.82 -4.20
C PRO A 652 12.63 -29.75 -2.99
N THR A 653 13.77 -30.10 -2.43
CA THR A 653 13.85 -30.98 -1.26
C THR A 653 14.46 -30.21 -0.08
N ALA A 654 13.94 -30.44 1.12
CA ALA A 654 14.54 -29.93 2.34
C ALA A 654 15.56 -30.92 2.86
N LYS A 655 16.85 -30.56 2.87
CA LYS A 655 17.90 -31.36 3.48
C LYS A 655 17.80 -31.42 5.00
N LYS A 656 17.26 -30.36 5.61
CA LYS A 656 17.04 -30.25 7.04
C LYS A 656 15.64 -29.68 7.26
N THR A 657 14.72 -30.56 7.68
CA THR A 657 13.38 -30.12 8.06
C THR A 657 13.34 -29.91 9.58
N PRO A 658 12.78 -28.81 10.08
CA PRO A 658 12.60 -28.62 11.52
C PRO A 658 11.80 -29.76 12.16
N PRO A 659 12.10 -30.14 13.42
CA PRO A 659 11.35 -31.17 14.12
C PRO A 659 9.85 -30.87 14.12
N GLY A 660 9.04 -31.88 13.76
CA GLY A 660 7.56 -31.76 13.76
C GLY A 660 6.95 -31.16 12.50
N LYS A 661 7.72 -30.76 11.50
CA LYS A 661 7.20 -30.30 10.20
C LYS A 661 7.35 -31.38 9.11
N HIS A 662 6.39 -31.43 8.21
CA HIS A 662 6.53 -32.22 6.99
C HIS A 662 7.41 -31.46 5.98
N ALA A 663 8.27 -32.16 5.23
CA ALA A 663 9.21 -31.50 4.30
C ALA A 663 8.50 -30.65 3.22
N ASP A 664 7.35 -31.09 2.77
CA ASP A 664 6.55 -30.37 1.76
C ASP A 664 5.95 -29.07 2.32
N ASP A 665 5.50 -29.09 3.57
CA ASP A 665 4.95 -27.91 4.24
C ASP A 665 6.05 -26.90 4.52
N TYR A 666 7.19 -27.37 4.98
CA TYR A 666 8.37 -26.52 5.17
C TYR A 666 8.81 -25.86 3.86
N SER A 667 8.87 -26.62 2.76
CA SER A 667 9.23 -26.06 1.44
C SER A 667 8.22 -25.02 0.97
N ARG A 668 6.92 -25.22 1.19
CA ARG A 668 5.88 -24.24 0.85
C ARG A 668 6.00 -22.96 1.68
N GLU A 669 6.21 -23.08 3.00
CA GLU A 669 6.41 -21.95 3.87
C GLU A 669 7.61 -21.11 3.45
N ARG A 670 8.76 -21.75 3.17
CA ARG A 670 9.97 -21.06 2.74
C ARG A 670 9.77 -20.24 1.47
N VAL A 671 9.06 -20.79 0.50
CA VAL A 671 8.74 -20.08 -0.75
C VAL A 671 7.77 -18.93 -0.49
N ALA A 672 6.75 -19.16 0.34
CA ALA A 672 5.76 -18.15 0.69
C ALA A 672 6.37 -16.94 1.44
N GLU A 673 7.40 -17.15 2.26
CA GLU A 673 8.15 -16.07 2.93
C GLU A 673 8.78 -15.07 1.94
N LEU A 674 9.06 -15.49 0.72
CA LEU A 674 9.59 -14.64 -0.35
C LEU A 674 8.50 -14.07 -1.28
N ASN A 675 7.23 -14.23 -0.93
CA ASN A 675 6.12 -14.00 -1.87
C ASN A 675 6.33 -14.79 -3.17
N GLY A 676 6.81 -16.02 -3.06
CA GLY A 676 7.34 -16.79 -4.16
C GLY A 676 6.43 -17.92 -4.66
N ARG A 677 6.71 -18.37 -5.87
CA ARG A 677 6.11 -19.58 -6.49
C ARG A 677 7.20 -20.49 -7.05
N VAL A 678 6.93 -21.78 -7.06
CA VAL A 678 7.80 -22.77 -7.72
C VAL A 678 7.04 -23.41 -8.86
N PHE A 679 7.59 -23.33 -10.05
CA PHE A 679 7.09 -24.04 -11.22
C PHE A 679 8.08 -25.12 -11.63
N ARG A 680 7.55 -26.28 -12.05
CA ARG A 680 8.35 -27.29 -12.73
C ARG A 680 8.27 -27.07 -14.23
N TYR A 681 9.38 -27.29 -14.96
CA TYR A 681 9.39 -27.19 -16.41
C TYR A 681 8.25 -28.01 -17.04
N GLY A 682 8.02 -29.25 -16.56
CA GLY A 682 6.91 -30.07 -17.03
C GLY A 682 5.53 -29.46 -16.78
N GLU A 683 5.34 -28.72 -15.72
CA GLU A 683 4.07 -28.01 -15.43
C GLU A 683 3.87 -26.83 -16.38
N LEU A 684 4.94 -26.08 -16.68
CA LEU A 684 4.90 -25.00 -17.66
C LEU A 684 4.53 -25.54 -19.06
N ILE A 685 5.24 -26.58 -19.51
CA ILE A 685 4.98 -27.22 -20.79
C ILE A 685 3.56 -27.78 -20.86
N HIS A 686 3.10 -28.46 -19.80
CA HIS A 686 1.75 -29.02 -19.76
C HIS A 686 0.67 -27.91 -19.84
N ARG A 687 0.85 -26.81 -19.10
CA ARG A 687 -0.07 -25.65 -19.14
C ARG A 687 -0.08 -24.98 -20.51
N ALA A 688 1.11 -24.74 -21.07
CA ALA A 688 1.23 -24.16 -22.40
C ALA A 688 0.58 -25.09 -23.46
N ARG A 689 0.80 -26.39 -23.40
CA ARG A 689 0.14 -27.36 -24.28
C ARG A 689 -1.38 -27.41 -24.11
N ALA A 690 -1.88 -27.39 -22.87
CA ALA A 690 -3.31 -27.39 -22.59
C ALA A 690 -3.99 -26.17 -23.19
N GLN A 691 -3.37 -25.01 -23.10
CA GLN A 691 -3.86 -23.77 -23.66
C GLN A 691 -4.00 -23.81 -25.17
N TYR A 692 -3.14 -24.53 -25.86
CA TYR A 692 -3.15 -24.68 -27.32
C TYR A 692 -3.63 -26.04 -27.79
N SER A 693 -4.19 -26.88 -26.91
CA SER A 693 -4.56 -28.27 -27.23
C SER A 693 -5.56 -28.37 -28.37
N GLU A 694 -6.60 -27.55 -28.39
CA GLU A 694 -7.60 -27.53 -29.46
C GLU A 694 -6.98 -27.12 -30.81
N TYR A 695 -6.07 -26.14 -30.80
CA TYR A 695 -5.34 -25.71 -31.99
C TYR A 695 -4.35 -26.78 -32.50
N ILE A 696 -3.73 -27.52 -31.58
CA ILE A 696 -2.86 -28.64 -31.95
C ILE A 696 -3.69 -29.73 -32.66
N GLU A 697 -4.90 -30.01 -32.18
CA GLU A 697 -5.84 -30.95 -32.78
C GLU A 697 -6.36 -30.46 -34.14
N GLU A 698 -6.83 -29.19 -34.21
CA GLU A 698 -7.29 -28.61 -35.49
C GLU A 698 -6.17 -28.46 -36.52
N ASN A 699 -4.95 -28.08 -36.10
CA ASN A 699 -3.81 -28.00 -37.01
C ASN A 699 -3.46 -29.37 -37.62
N LYS A 700 -3.60 -30.46 -36.84
CA LYS A 700 -3.50 -31.82 -37.40
C LYS A 700 -4.57 -32.08 -38.45
N ASN A 701 -5.80 -31.62 -38.23
CA ASN A 701 -6.91 -31.77 -39.16
C ASN A 701 -6.73 -30.92 -40.42
N LEU A 702 -6.29 -29.64 -40.25
CA LEU A 702 -6.00 -28.71 -41.35
C LEU A 702 -4.82 -29.16 -42.20
N THR A 703 -3.74 -29.68 -41.60
CA THR A 703 -2.59 -30.25 -42.30
C THR A 703 -3.04 -31.46 -43.13
N ARG A 704 -3.89 -32.32 -42.56
CA ARG A 704 -4.45 -33.48 -43.26
C ARG A 704 -5.38 -33.08 -44.41
N VAL A 705 -6.17 -32.02 -44.21
CA VAL A 705 -7.03 -31.46 -45.27
C VAL A 705 -6.19 -30.80 -46.34
N SER A 706 -5.15 -30.04 -46.00
CA SER A 706 -4.21 -29.44 -46.97
C SER A 706 -3.49 -30.53 -47.79
N GLU A 707 -2.97 -31.57 -47.14
CA GLU A 707 -2.33 -32.72 -47.82
C GLU A 707 -3.29 -33.44 -48.78
N VAL A 708 -4.57 -33.54 -48.42
CA VAL A 708 -5.60 -34.11 -49.30
C VAL A 708 -5.93 -33.18 -50.46
N LEU A 709 -5.98 -31.85 -50.22
CA LEU A 709 -6.23 -30.86 -51.28
C LEU A 709 -5.04 -30.77 -52.23
N ASP A 710 -3.81 -30.79 -51.74
CA ASP A 710 -2.59 -30.78 -52.53
C ASP A 710 -2.48 -32.06 -53.37
N ALA A 711 -2.80 -33.22 -52.78
CA ALA A 711 -2.85 -34.51 -53.49
C ALA A 711 -3.95 -34.55 -54.56
N LEU A 712 -5.06 -33.84 -54.36
CA LEU A 712 -6.12 -33.67 -55.37
C LEU A 712 -5.75 -32.71 -56.48
N GLN A 713 -4.95 -31.65 -56.19
CA GLN A 713 -4.42 -30.75 -57.22
C GLN A 713 -3.35 -31.39 -58.10
N GLU A 714 -2.53 -32.28 -57.53
CA GLU A 714 -1.54 -33.04 -58.30
C GLU A 714 -2.15 -34.15 -59.14
N SER A 715 -3.38 -34.57 -58.86
CA SER A 715 -4.08 -35.67 -59.58
C SER A 715 -5.00 -35.14 -60.69
N MET A 716 -5.10 -33.85 -60.89
CA MET A 716 -5.81 -33.19 -61.98
C MET A 716 -4.83 -32.45 -62.89
#